data_792c3f4fd101167cc98e5624fcbb89c8
#
_entry.id   792c3f4fd101167cc98e5624fcbb89c8
#
_cell.length_a   1.000
_cell.length_b   1.000
_cell.length_c   1.000
_cell.angle_alpha   90.00
_cell.angle_beta   90.00
_cell.angle_gamma   90.00
#
_symmetry.space_group_name_H-M   'P 1'
#
loop_
_entity.id
_entity.type
_entity.pdbx_description
1 polymer ?
#
loop_
_entity_poly.entity_id
_entity_poly.type
_entity_poly.pdbx_seq_one_letter_code
_entity_poly.pdbx_strand_id
1 'polypeptide(L)'
;MKINYILVRLLIISTIFFSYKAISKDFSITGNEFSDEEVIISLIGELPELDDKSKSNYILKELNKSGLFKSVDITFDDNYFYINVIEYPTINKIFYQNNKRIKDEQIDQLVSDLEIFTLSDYNINSLINELTKIYQSFGYNNIQIDTEIESTINSSANLYLNFKEGKITKIKNIYFIGNTSYDNNFLASKIKSKTKKITKIFSNNNFKLFQVNDDILRLLKFYKSEGYIDVNSDFEIEYYDNNKVDITFKINEGERYYFDSVDLRNKLNDSETLKERLDLFLKETNLNSKPYDRNKLDELEFKIANILELSGEQFFEIKIYDKLEKNKAKVLLEILPAKPIYINQINISGNTRTYEYVLRRELDIAEGDPVNDTRIKQITKKLKQLYIFENVDVSESSNMQGSTDININVKETQTGSFNVGLSVGTLEGVSFVSGLKEKNINGTGRSLEFLINTSEDNKAFTLSTTEKFFLNNDINHKYATIYKENDYTKSKSYKLNTLSFDTDLSYELSDDFYHTFGVGYQLKDYIITNSSTVSDSIAKSSGESISFNINNEFVLNTLNSFIRPTKGDFLKLSNYLQTPSSSSNGYIKNILTAKKYIENKRNIYSIQARLGNIYSLNDSEILSDDKFSLGGRWLRGFDNFGAGPRDSRTAYVGGNNLAVTKLDFSRPINLNDQNPIYFNLFNDYGMVWDNKNTTTFSDESIRASYGFGINYYSPIGPIGFSWGFPLSDKDYDIKRMFSFTIGNLN
;
A
#
# COMPACT_ATOMS: atom_id res chain seq x y z
N MET A 1 53.44 -43.56 29.23
CA MET A 1 52.56 -43.07 28.15
C MET A 1 52.48 -41.55 28.09
N LYS A 2 53.50 -40.81 28.53
CA LYS A 2 53.57 -39.31 28.46
C LYS A 2 54.72 -38.77 27.58
N ILE A 3 55.52 -39.62 27.00
CA ILE A 3 56.69 -39.21 26.17
C ILE A 3 56.32 -39.11 24.69
N ASN A 4 55.29 -39.84 24.22
CA ASN A 4 54.90 -39.80 22.80
C ASN A 4 54.09 -38.53 22.39
N TYR A 5 53.54 -37.79 23.34
CA TYR A 5 52.78 -36.56 23.03
C TYR A 5 53.66 -35.34 22.78
N ILE A 6 54.87 -35.35 23.34
CA ILE A 6 55.83 -34.22 23.15
C ILE A 6 56.55 -34.35 21.79
N LEU A 7 56.88 -35.59 21.37
CA LEU A 7 57.49 -35.84 20.06
C LEU A 7 56.55 -35.57 18.87
N VAL A 8 55.24 -35.84 19.01
CA VAL A 8 54.24 -35.55 17.99
C VAL A 8 53.97 -34.02 17.90
N ARG A 9 54.01 -33.30 19.01
CA ARG A 9 53.92 -31.83 18.99
C ARG A 9 55.15 -31.14 18.44
N LEU A 10 56.33 -31.71 18.66
CA LEU A 10 57.59 -31.19 18.06
C LEU A 10 57.68 -31.49 16.57
N LEU A 11 57.10 -32.59 16.08
CA LEU A 11 57.03 -32.89 14.66
C LEU A 11 55.99 -32.01 13.91
N ILE A 12 54.88 -31.64 14.57
CA ILE A 12 53.89 -30.73 14.00
C ILE A 12 54.39 -29.28 13.98
N ILE A 13 55.22 -28.89 14.97
CA ILE A 13 55.82 -27.58 15.01
C ILE A 13 56.99 -27.48 13.99
N SER A 14 57.68 -28.57 13.66
CA SER A 14 58.75 -28.56 12.64
C SER A 14 58.19 -28.56 11.18
N THR A 15 56.95 -29.05 10.96
CA THR A 15 56.31 -28.98 9.67
C THR A 15 55.63 -27.63 9.36
N ILE A 16 55.41 -26.78 10.39
CA ILE A 16 54.90 -25.44 10.25
C ILE A 16 56.01 -24.42 9.88
N PHE A 17 57.30 -24.76 10.11
CA PHE A 17 58.43 -23.89 9.80
C PHE A 17 59.09 -24.12 8.44
N PHE A 18 58.59 -25.06 7.61
CA PHE A 18 58.99 -25.18 6.19
C PHE A 18 57.84 -24.83 5.24
N SER A 19 57.05 -23.78 5.53
CA SER A 19 56.38 -23.05 4.49
C SER A 19 57.47 -22.30 3.71
N TYR A 20 57.73 -22.72 2.51
CA TYR A 20 58.43 -21.90 1.52
C TYR A 20 57.82 -20.49 1.57
N LYS A 21 58.60 -19.53 2.08
CA LYS A 21 58.38 -18.13 1.76
C LYS A 21 58.50 -18.06 0.24
N ALA A 22 57.40 -18.04 -0.48
CA ALA A 22 57.39 -17.43 -1.79
C ALA A 22 57.97 -16.05 -1.56
N ILE A 23 59.09 -15.70 -2.19
CA ILE A 23 59.68 -14.36 -2.14
C ILE A 23 58.65 -13.47 -2.83
N SER A 24 57.64 -12.99 -2.09
CA SER A 24 56.83 -11.89 -2.58
C SER A 24 57.69 -10.64 -2.47
N LYS A 25 57.84 -9.92 -3.53
CA LYS A 25 58.48 -8.58 -3.47
C LYS A 25 57.67 -7.72 -2.52
N ASP A 26 58.39 -6.96 -1.69
CA ASP A 26 57.77 -6.00 -0.79
C ASP A 26 57.36 -4.72 -1.58
N PHE A 27 56.46 -3.96 -0.99
CA PHE A 27 56.02 -2.69 -1.57
C PHE A 27 56.82 -1.54 -0.96
N SER A 28 57.24 -0.59 -1.79
CA SER A 28 57.78 0.70 -1.38
C SER A 28 56.89 1.79 -1.95
N ILE A 29 56.08 2.41 -1.09
CA ILE A 29 55.06 3.39 -1.48
C ILE A 29 55.58 4.78 -1.17
N THR A 30 55.39 5.71 -2.12
CA THR A 30 55.76 7.12 -1.99
C THR A 30 54.69 8.01 -2.56
N GLY A 31 54.60 9.25 -2.08
CA GLY A 31 53.61 10.23 -2.54
C GLY A 31 52.22 10.11 -1.89
N ASN A 32 52.06 9.18 -0.96
CA ASN A 32 50.88 9.04 -0.15
C ASN A 32 50.91 10.07 0.99
N GLU A 33 50.06 11.10 0.88
CA GLU A 33 49.93 12.17 1.87
C GLU A 33 48.83 11.94 2.90
N PHE A 34 47.80 11.17 2.54
CA PHE A 34 46.63 10.84 3.40
C PHE A 34 46.43 9.35 3.63
N SER A 35 46.63 8.56 2.57
CA SER A 35 46.41 7.13 2.66
C SER A 35 47.60 6.50 3.38
N ASP A 36 47.33 5.80 4.46
CA ASP A 36 48.35 4.99 5.09
C ASP A 36 48.81 3.89 4.13
N GLU A 37 50.10 3.56 4.19
CA GLU A 37 50.74 2.54 3.34
C GLU A 37 49.97 1.19 3.43
N GLU A 38 49.50 0.84 4.62
CA GLU A 38 48.72 -0.37 4.87
C GLU A 38 47.38 -0.36 4.12
N VAL A 39 46.71 0.79 3.98
CA VAL A 39 45.47 0.96 3.23
C VAL A 39 45.74 0.72 1.74
N ILE A 40 46.84 1.30 1.20
CA ILE A 40 47.20 1.11 -0.22
C ILE A 40 47.52 -0.37 -0.50
N ILE A 41 48.24 -1.04 0.40
CA ILE A 41 48.51 -2.47 0.29
C ILE A 41 47.22 -3.29 0.36
N SER A 42 46.30 -2.90 1.22
CA SER A 42 44.98 -3.56 1.31
C SER A 42 44.15 -3.42 0.04
N LEU A 43 44.22 -2.28 -0.64
CA LEU A 43 43.55 -2.05 -1.93
C LEU A 43 44.15 -2.90 -3.06
N ILE A 44 45.44 -3.17 -3.02
CA ILE A 44 46.11 -4.05 -3.98
C ILE A 44 45.64 -5.51 -3.77
N GLY A 45 45.45 -5.92 -2.52
CA GLY A 45 45.07 -7.29 -2.16
C GLY A 45 46.17 -8.31 -2.47
N GLU A 46 45.73 -9.59 -2.62
CA GLU A 46 46.66 -10.68 -2.99
C GLU A 46 47.06 -10.59 -4.45
N LEU A 47 48.39 -10.56 -4.71
CA LEU A 47 48.90 -10.54 -6.06
C LEU A 47 48.71 -11.88 -6.75
N PRO A 48 48.22 -11.89 -8.01
CA PRO A 48 48.08 -13.12 -8.77
C PRO A 48 49.45 -13.72 -9.12
N GLU A 49 49.54 -15.02 -9.37
CA GLU A 49 50.72 -15.71 -9.83
C GLU A 49 51.01 -15.38 -11.31
N LEU A 50 51.60 -14.21 -11.57
CA LEU A 50 51.92 -13.65 -12.88
C LEU A 50 53.36 -13.16 -12.89
N ASP A 51 53.89 -12.80 -14.08
CA ASP A 51 55.16 -12.10 -14.22
C ASP A 51 55.07 -10.67 -13.64
N ASP A 52 56.19 -10.08 -13.28
CA ASP A 52 56.24 -8.81 -12.58
C ASP A 52 55.63 -7.64 -13.36
N LYS A 53 55.71 -7.65 -14.67
CA LYS A 53 55.04 -6.67 -15.53
C LYS A 53 53.52 -6.81 -15.48
N SER A 54 53.01 -8.03 -15.46
CA SER A 54 51.57 -8.30 -15.33
C SER A 54 51.05 -7.99 -13.92
N LYS A 55 51.87 -8.26 -12.87
CA LYS A 55 51.58 -7.83 -11.49
C LYS A 55 51.52 -6.30 -11.38
N SER A 56 52.47 -5.57 -11.99
CA SER A 56 52.43 -4.09 -12.03
C SER A 56 51.16 -3.57 -12.68
N ASN A 57 50.72 -4.18 -13.78
CA ASN A 57 49.47 -3.80 -14.44
C ASN A 57 48.25 -4.11 -13.55
N TYR A 58 48.27 -5.20 -12.79
CA TYR A 58 47.21 -5.56 -11.83
C TYR A 58 47.16 -4.52 -10.71
N ILE A 59 48.30 -4.19 -10.09
CA ILE A 59 48.37 -3.17 -9.04
C ILE A 59 47.84 -1.83 -9.55
N LEU A 60 48.30 -1.39 -10.74
CA LEU A 60 47.83 -0.19 -11.39
C LEU A 60 46.34 -0.16 -11.56
N LYS A 61 45.76 -1.27 -12.00
CA LYS A 61 44.32 -1.41 -12.21
C LYS A 61 43.54 -1.30 -10.89
N GLU A 62 43.97 -2.03 -9.85
CA GLU A 62 43.26 -2.04 -8.56
C GLU A 62 43.38 -0.69 -7.85
N LEU A 63 44.54 -0.03 -7.87
CA LEU A 63 44.71 1.31 -7.31
C LEU A 63 43.87 2.36 -8.07
N ASN A 64 43.84 2.31 -9.41
CA ASN A 64 43.00 3.22 -10.19
C ASN A 64 41.50 3.02 -9.96
N LYS A 65 41.05 1.78 -9.69
CA LYS A 65 39.65 1.49 -9.33
C LYS A 65 39.24 2.16 -8.02
N SER A 66 40.15 2.35 -7.08
CA SER A 66 39.84 2.94 -5.78
C SER A 66 39.32 4.38 -5.89
N GLY A 67 39.65 5.09 -6.98
CA GLY A 67 39.32 6.51 -7.16
C GLY A 67 40.06 7.46 -6.22
N LEU A 68 41.06 6.99 -5.49
CA LEU A 68 41.83 7.78 -4.54
C LEU A 68 43.03 8.50 -5.21
N PHE A 69 43.52 7.96 -6.29
CA PHE A 69 44.78 8.41 -6.90
C PHE A 69 44.55 9.10 -8.24
N LYS A 70 45.19 10.27 -8.42
CA LYS A 70 45.22 11.04 -9.66
C LYS A 70 46.21 10.44 -10.67
N SER A 71 47.35 9.93 -10.17
CA SER A 71 48.28 9.14 -10.95
C SER A 71 48.93 8.09 -10.08
N VAL A 72 49.27 6.97 -10.70
CA VAL A 72 50.00 5.87 -10.09
C VAL A 72 51.09 5.46 -11.06
N ASP A 73 52.34 5.59 -10.65
CA ASP A 73 53.49 5.12 -11.39
C ASP A 73 54.13 3.94 -10.68
N ILE A 74 54.35 2.84 -11.40
CA ILE A 74 54.88 1.61 -10.82
C ILE A 74 56.17 1.23 -11.55
N THR A 75 57.23 1.07 -10.78
CA THR A 75 58.49 0.47 -11.23
C THR A 75 58.82 -0.71 -10.32
N PHE A 76 59.66 -1.63 -10.76
CA PHE A 76 60.03 -2.77 -9.96
C PHE A 76 61.48 -3.20 -10.21
N ASP A 77 62.10 -3.75 -9.20
CA ASP A 77 63.40 -4.44 -9.27
C ASP A 77 63.26 -5.89 -8.74
N ASP A 78 64.36 -6.55 -8.42
CA ASP A 78 64.32 -7.92 -7.96
C ASP A 78 63.67 -8.10 -6.56
N ASN A 79 63.59 -7.03 -5.73
CA ASN A 79 63.16 -7.09 -4.35
C ASN A 79 61.85 -6.34 -4.08
N TYR A 80 61.55 -5.25 -4.81
CA TYR A 80 60.47 -4.33 -4.51
C TYR A 80 59.65 -3.95 -5.73
N PHE A 81 58.33 -3.68 -5.47
CA PHE A 81 57.50 -2.83 -6.32
C PHE A 81 57.53 -1.41 -5.75
N TYR A 82 58.06 -0.47 -6.50
CA TYR A 82 58.08 0.97 -6.15
C TYR A 82 56.81 1.59 -6.74
N ILE A 83 55.91 2.02 -5.87
CA ILE A 83 54.62 2.61 -6.22
C ILE A 83 54.66 4.08 -5.82
N ASN A 84 54.69 4.96 -6.81
CA ASN A 84 54.62 6.40 -6.59
C ASN A 84 53.19 6.86 -6.92
N VAL A 85 52.47 7.41 -5.93
CA VAL A 85 51.08 7.84 -6.08
C VAL A 85 50.99 9.36 -5.97
N ILE A 86 50.06 9.94 -6.69
CA ILE A 86 49.57 11.30 -6.45
C ILE A 86 48.09 11.17 -6.11
N GLU A 87 47.72 11.54 -4.90
CA GLU A 87 46.37 11.43 -4.41
C GLU A 87 45.48 12.56 -4.91
N TYR A 88 44.16 12.27 -5.10
CA TYR A 88 43.18 13.33 -5.25
C TYR A 88 42.97 14.04 -3.92
N PRO A 89 42.73 15.37 -3.92
CA PRO A 89 42.44 16.06 -2.67
C PRO A 89 41.19 15.54 -1.99
N THR A 90 41.24 15.39 -0.68
CA THR A 90 40.09 15.03 0.15
C THR A 90 39.15 16.23 0.29
N ILE A 91 37.85 15.95 0.53
CA ILE A 91 36.84 16.99 0.73
C ILE A 91 37.03 17.61 2.13
N ASN A 92 37.40 18.90 2.20
CA ASN A 92 37.39 19.66 3.43
C ASN A 92 35.95 20.15 3.73
N LYS A 93 35.32 20.83 2.78
CA LYS A 93 33.96 21.35 2.89
C LYS A 93 33.32 21.50 1.52
N ILE A 94 31.98 21.30 1.48
CA ILE A 94 31.17 21.58 0.29
C ILE A 94 30.35 22.84 0.54
N PHE A 95 30.37 23.76 -0.41
CA PHE A 95 29.58 25.01 -0.38
C PHE A 95 28.55 24.97 -1.48
N TYR A 96 27.30 25.21 -1.11
CA TYR A 96 26.15 25.19 -2.01
C TYR A 96 25.66 26.60 -2.29
N GLN A 97 25.37 26.91 -3.55
CA GLN A 97 24.85 28.21 -3.96
C GLN A 97 23.69 28.03 -4.91
N ASN A 98 22.58 28.76 -4.66
CA ASN A 98 21.38 28.81 -5.51
C ASN A 98 20.57 27.53 -5.62
N ASN A 99 20.75 26.54 -4.75
CA ASN A 99 20.01 25.27 -4.67
C ASN A 99 18.67 25.43 -3.94
N LYS A 100 17.74 26.21 -4.52
CA LYS A 100 16.44 26.55 -3.89
C LYS A 100 15.52 25.33 -3.73
N ARG A 101 15.65 24.32 -4.60
CA ARG A 101 14.78 23.16 -4.63
C ARG A 101 15.20 22.05 -3.69
N ILE A 102 16.49 21.81 -3.55
CA ILE A 102 17.07 20.76 -2.70
C ILE A 102 17.85 21.45 -1.59
N LYS A 103 17.63 21.03 -0.35
CA LYS A 103 18.33 21.59 0.81
C LYS A 103 19.75 21.03 0.91
N ASP A 104 20.64 21.79 1.55
CA ASP A 104 22.05 21.42 1.74
C ASP A 104 22.17 20.03 2.40
N GLU A 105 21.39 19.77 3.46
CA GLU A 105 21.43 18.51 4.20
C GLU A 105 21.07 17.30 3.32
N GLN A 106 20.22 17.50 2.31
CA GLN A 106 19.84 16.44 1.36
C GLN A 106 20.97 16.14 0.36
N ILE A 107 21.76 17.15 0.02
CA ILE A 107 22.94 17.01 -0.85
C ILE A 107 24.08 16.35 -0.05
N ASP A 108 24.29 16.75 1.21
CA ASP A 108 25.26 16.12 2.11
C ASP A 108 24.95 14.62 2.28
N GLN A 109 23.68 14.27 2.46
CA GLN A 109 23.27 12.87 2.53
C GLN A 109 23.59 12.11 1.23
N LEU A 110 23.34 12.72 0.07
CA LEU A 110 23.68 12.11 -1.23
C LEU A 110 25.19 11.90 -1.39
N VAL A 111 26.02 12.85 -0.97
CA VAL A 111 27.48 12.74 -0.98
C VAL A 111 27.93 11.56 -0.11
N SER A 112 27.31 11.41 1.07
CA SER A 112 27.55 10.29 1.97
C SER A 112 27.08 8.95 1.38
N ASP A 113 25.89 8.91 0.79
CA ASP A 113 25.32 7.69 0.18
C ASP A 113 26.13 7.22 -1.05
N LEU A 114 26.75 8.14 -1.75
CA LEU A 114 27.65 7.85 -2.88
C LEU A 114 29.09 7.55 -2.44
N GLU A 115 29.37 7.57 -1.14
CA GLU A 115 30.70 7.35 -0.55
C GLU A 115 31.79 8.22 -1.18
N ILE A 116 31.49 9.51 -1.46
CA ILE A 116 32.39 10.45 -2.08
C ILE A 116 33.30 11.08 -1.03
N PHE A 117 34.54 10.63 -0.95
CA PHE A 117 35.55 11.15 -0.01
C PHE A 117 36.61 12.01 -0.67
N THR A 118 36.83 11.87 -1.99
CA THR A 118 37.84 12.57 -2.75
C THR A 118 37.26 13.35 -3.92
N LEU A 119 37.96 14.43 -4.32
CA LEU A 119 37.54 15.27 -5.45
C LEU A 119 38.17 14.80 -6.78
N SER A 120 37.99 13.52 -7.09
CA SER A 120 38.30 12.99 -8.41
C SER A 120 37.26 13.45 -9.44
N ASP A 121 37.68 13.58 -10.71
CA ASP A 121 36.78 13.92 -11.81
C ASP A 121 35.59 12.90 -11.90
N TYR A 122 35.88 11.64 -11.60
CA TYR A 122 34.87 10.59 -11.57
C TYR A 122 33.80 10.85 -10.46
N ASN A 123 34.27 11.14 -9.25
CA ASN A 123 33.38 11.39 -8.10
C ASN A 123 32.56 12.67 -8.30
N ILE A 124 33.17 13.74 -8.78
CA ILE A 124 32.47 14.99 -9.08
C ILE A 124 31.41 14.78 -10.17
N ASN A 125 31.78 14.12 -11.27
CA ASN A 125 30.83 13.84 -12.34
C ASN A 125 29.69 12.89 -11.88
N SER A 126 29.99 11.93 -11.03
CA SER A 126 28.97 11.05 -10.43
C SER A 126 27.98 11.86 -9.60
N LEU A 127 28.47 12.74 -8.73
CA LEU A 127 27.63 13.63 -7.93
C LEU A 127 26.76 14.54 -8.79
N ILE A 128 27.35 15.21 -9.80
CA ILE A 128 26.62 16.09 -10.72
C ILE A 128 25.55 15.30 -11.47
N ASN A 129 25.85 14.10 -11.95
CA ASN A 129 24.91 13.26 -12.66
C ASN A 129 23.73 12.88 -11.77
N GLU A 130 23.96 12.44 -10.53
CA GLU A 130 22.86 12.09 -9.62
C GLU A 130 22.05 13.32 -9.20
N LEU A 131 22.69 14.45 -8.89
CA LEU A 131 21.97 15.71 -8.64
C LEU A 131 21.14 16.13 -9.85
N THR A 132 21.68 16.02 -11.06
CA THR A 132 20.95 16.32 -12.30
C THR A 132 19.70 15.45 -12.45
N LYS A 133 19.82 14.13 -12.21
CA LYS A 133 18.67 13.20 -12.23
C LYS A 133 17.62 13.61 -11.19
N ILE A 134 18.03 13.98 -9.98
CA ILE A 134 17.12 14.41 -8.91
C ILE A 134 16.39 15.69 -9.34
N TYR A 135 17.08 16.70 -9.86
CA TYR A 135 16.45 17.94 -10.36
C TYR A 135 15.49 17.66 -11.53
N GLN A 136 15.87 16.81 -12.47
CA GLN A 136 15.01 16.38 -13.57
C GLN A 136 13.76 15.65 -13.08
N SER A 137 13.85 14.91 -11.96
CA SER A 137 12.69 14.27 -11.34
C SER A 137 11.65 15.27 -10.83
N PHE A 138 12.05 16.50 -10.54
CA PHE A 138 11.16 17.61 -10.21
C PHE A 138 10.69 18.41 -11.43
N GLY A 139 11.28 18.16 -12.60
CA GLY A 139 10.95 18.83 -13.86
C GLY A 139 11.92 19.95 -14.26
N TYR A 140 13.04 20.11 -13.58
CA TYR A 140 14.10 21.06 -13.94
C TYR A 140 15.05 20.43 -14.95
N ASN A 141 14.62 20.31 -16.20
CA ASN A 141 15.38 19.58 -17.22
C ASN A 141 16.58 20.34 -17.79
N ASN A 142 16.63 21.65 -17.56
CA ASN A 142 17.73 22.53 -18.02
C ASN A 142 18.64 22.95 -16.86
N ILE A 143 18.73 22.15 -15.82
CA ILE A 143 19.65 22.38 -14.69
C ILE A 143 21.11 22.37 -15.18
N GLN A 144 21.89 23.31 -14.73
CA GLN A 144 23.35 23.34 -14.87
C GLN A 144 23.96 23.47 -13.48
N ILE A 145 24.99 22.70 -13.22
CA ILE A 145 25.70 22.70 -11.95
C ILE A 145 27.17 23.00 -12.28
N ASP A 146 27.59 24.21 -11.97
CA ASP A 146 28.98 24.60 -12.12
C ASP A 146 29.75 24.21 -10.87
N THR A 147 30.97 23.71 -11.04
CA THR A 147 31.84 23.27 -9.95
C THR A 147 33.15 24.08 -9.94
N GLU A 148 33.57 24.45 -8.75
CA GLU A 148 34.89 25.07 -8.53
C GLU A 148 35.56 24.39 -7.34
N ILE A 149 36.85 24.10 -7.48
CA ILE A 149 37.68 23.45 -6.46
C ILE A 149 38.72 24.42 -5.99
N GLU A 150 38.74 24.74 -4.70
CA GLU A 150 39.71 25.60 -4.06
C GLU A 150 40.58 24.75 -3.14
N SER A 151 41.89 24.64 -3.48
CA SER A 151 42.84 23.90 -2.64
C SER A 151 43.04 24.60 -1.30
N THR A 152 43.05 23.81 -0.23
CA THR A 152 43.34 24.26 1.14
C THR A 152 44.70 23.72 1.61
N ILE A 153 45.07 24.00 2.86
CA ILE A 153 46.27 23.46 3.49
C ILE A 153 46.11 21.95 3.69
N ASN A 154 47.18 21.17 3.59
CA ASN A 154 47.20 19.71 3.78
C ASN A 154 46.43 18.92 2.70
N SER A 155 46.66 19.22 1.41
CA SER A 155 46.15 18.51 0.22
C SER A 155 44.65 18.17 0.27
N SER A 156 43.87 18.91 1.07
CA SER A 156 42.41 18.93 1.05
C SER A 156 41.92 20.10 0.18
N ALA A 157 40.67 20.04 -0.25
CA ALA A 157 40.09 21.14 -1.01
C ALA A 157 38.59 21.35 -0.67
N ASN A 158 38.17 22.58 -0.87
CA ASN A 158 36.76 22.95 -0.81
C ASN A 158 36.13 22.78 -2.19
N LEU A 159 34.92 22.19 -2.22
CA LEU A 159 34.11 22.08 -3.42
C LEU A 159 32.97 23.10 -3.39
N TYR A 160 32.90 23.97 -4.39
CA TYR A 160 31.81 24.90 -4.58
C TYR A 160 30.89 24.36 -5.67
N LEU A 161 29.60 24.20 -5.33
CA LEU A 161 28.54 23.80 -6.26
C LEU A 161 27.58 24.97 -6.48
N ASN A 162 27.55 25.52 -7.67
CA ASN A 162 26.66 26.61 -8.04
C ASN A 162 25.58 26.12 -8.98
N PHE A 163 24.33 26.16 -8.50
CA PHE A 163 23.13 25.61 -9.19
C PHE A 163 22.47 26.70 -10.03
N LYS A 164 22.33 26.45 -11.32
CA LYS A 164 21.49 27.21 -12.25
C LYS A 164 20.26 26.40 -12.55
N GLU A 165 19.29 26.39 -11.61
CA GLU A 165 18.11 25.49 -11.66
C GLU A 165 17.25 25.70 -12.92
N GLY A 166 17.20 26.92 -13.45
CA GLY A 166 16.35 27.24 -14.58
C GLY A 166 14.85 27.25 -14.22
N LYS A 167 14.01 27.08 -15.23
CA LYS A 167 12.54 26.99 -15.07
C LYS A 167 12.08 25.56 -15.27
N ILE A 168 11.02 25.17 -14.57
CA ILE A 168 10.39 23.87 -14.75
C ILE A 168 9.87 23.73 -16.18
N THR A 169 10.28 22.67 -16.86
CA THR A 169 9.79 22.32 -18.21
C THR A 169 8.35 21.81 -18.13
N LYS A 170 7.48 22.31 -19.00
CA LYS A 170 6.06 22.00 -19.02
C LYS A 170 5.67 21.24 -20.28
N ILE A 171 4.80 20.25 -20.15
CA ILE A 171 4.20 19.57 -21.29
C ILE A 171 3.14 20.50 -21.89
N LYS A 172 3.30 20.84 -23.18
CA LYS A 172 2.36 21.65 -23.97
C LYS A 172 1.32 20.75 -24.61
N ASN A 173 1.75 19.74 -25.39
CA ASN A 173 0.88 18.77 -26.05
C ASN A 173 1.40 17.33 -25.86
N ILE A 174 0.48 16.36 -25.99
CA ILE A 174 0.79 14.93 -26.06
C ILE A 174 0.06 14.37 -27.27
N TYR A 175 0.80 13.72 -28.16
CA TYR A 175 0.29 13.10 -29.37
C TYR A 175 0.51 11.60 -29.34
N PHE A 176 -0.35 10.87 -30.02
CA PHE A 176 -0.23 9.44 -30.26
C PHE A 176 -0.31 9.18 -31.74
N ILE A 177 0.58 8.35 -32.28
CA ILE A 177 0.68 8.00 -33.70
C ILE A 177 0.74 6.47 -33.80
N GLY A 178 -0.02 5.89 -34.73
CA GLY A 178 -0.09 4.46 -34.96
C GLY A 178 -1.12 3.71 -34.10
N ASN A 179 -1.85 4.42 -33.24
CA ASN A 179 -2.94 3.89 -32.43
C ASN A 179 -4.25 3.82 -33.25
N THR A 180 -4.46 2.69 -33.91
CA THR A 180 -5.66 2.48 -34.76
C THR A 180 -6.85 1.97 -33.96
N SER A 181 -6.63 1.25 -32.89
CA SER A 181 -7.65 0.56 -32.09
C SER A 181 -8.23 1.38 -30.95
N TYR A 182 -7.51 2.38 -30.46
CA TYR A 182 -7.93 3.22 -29.34
C TYR A 182 -7.71 4.70 -29.67
N ASP A 183 -8.66 5.55 -29.29
CA ASP A 183 -8.54 6.98 -29.52
C ASP A 183 -7.51 7.65 -28.58
N ASN A 184 -7.00 8.83 -29.00
CA ASN A 184 -5.96 9.57 -28.27
C ASN A 184 -6.39 9.95 -26.84
N ASN A 185 -7.68 10.27 -26.63
CA ASN A 185 -8.16 10.65 -25.28
C ASN A 185 -8.17 9.45 -24.36
N PHE A 186 -8.51 8.28 -24.88
CA PHE A 186 -8.48 7.04 -24.13
C PHE A 186 -7.05 6.68 -23.73
N LEU A 187 -6.10 6.69 -24.66
CA LEU A 187 -4.67 6.43 -24.36
C LEU A 187 -4.09 7.47 -23.41
N ALA A 188 -4.45 8.75 -23.56
CA ALA A 188 -4.07 9.78 -22.61
C ALA A 188 -4.61 9.56 -21.18
N SER A 189 -5.66 8.73 -21.03
CA SER A 189 -6.14 8.30 -19.70
C SER A 189 -5.24 7.24 -19.06
N LYS A 190 -4.54 6.43 -19.86
CA LYS A 190 -3.69 5.32 -19.39
C LYS A 190 -2.30 5.75 -18.94
N ILE A 191 -1.85 6.97 -19.34
CA ILE A 191 -0.54 7.53 -18.99
C ILE A 191 -0.63 8.53 -17.82
N LYS A 192 0.48 8.74 -17.14
CA LYS A 192 0.60 9.72 -16.04
C LYS A 192 0.92 11.12 -16.52
N SER A 193 1.67 11.28 -17.61
CA SER A 193 1.98 12.58 -18.22
C SER A 193 0.70 13.29 -18.67
N LYS A 194 0.58 14.58 -18.36
CA LYS A 194 -0.64 15.37 -18.61
C LYS A 194 -0.31 16.73 -19.20
N THR A 195 -1.22 17.23 -20.02
CA THR A 195 -1.23 18.63 -20.50
C THR A 195 -2.07 19.49 -19.55
N LYS A 196 -1.79 20.79 -19.48
CA LYS A 196 -2.61 21.73 -18.70
C LYS A 196 -3.94 21.94 -19.41
N LYS A 197 -5.06 21.59 -18.76
CA LYS A 197 -6.42 21.89 -19.22
C LYS A 197 -7.12 22.76 -18.19
N ILE A 198 -7.91 23.74 -18.64
CA ILE A 198 -8.67 24.69 -17.78
C ILE A 198 -9.59 23.93 -16.81
N THR A 199 -10.14 22.78 -17.24
CA THR A 199 -11.01 21.92 -16.44
C THR A 199 -10.27 21.08 -15.38
N LYS A 200 -8.93 21.13 -15.34
CA LYS A 200 -8.08 20.33 -14.44
C LYS A 200 -7.18 21.23 -13.61
N ILE A 201 -7.78 21.99 -12.68
CA ILE A 201 -7.10 22.98 -11.83
C ILE A 201 -5.91 22.37 -11.06
N PHE A 202 -6.00 21.10 -10.68
CA PHE A 202 -4.97 20.37 -9.90
C PHE A 202 -4.05 19.49 -10.77
N SER A 203 -4.13 19.51 -12.09
CA SER A 203 -3.23 18.71 -12.91
C SER A 203 -1.86 19.37 -13.05
N ASN A 204 -0.82 18.64 -12.65
CA ASN A 204 0.55 19.05 -12.88
C ASN A 204 1.00 18.62 -14.28
N ASN A 205 1.44 19.57 -15.10
CA ASN A 205 1.96 19.32 -16.44
C ASN A 205 3.49 19.43 -16.53
N ASN A 206 4.19 19.19 -15.41
CA ASN A 206 5.65 19.18 -15.42
C ASN A 206 6.14 18.01 -16.29
N PHE A 207 7.10 18.29 -17.16
CA PHE A 207 7.78 17.28 -17.93
C PHE A 207 8.83 16.57 -17.07
N LYS A 208 8.77 15.25 -17.05
CA LYS A 208 9.69 14.35 -16.32
C LYS A 208 10.00 13.16 -17.21
N LEU A 209 11.26 13.05 -17.64
CA LEU A 209 11.64 12.01 -18.60
C LEU A 209 11.37 10.60 -18.08
N PHE A 210 11.66 10.33 -16.80
CA PHE A 210 11.39 9.01 -16.22
C PHE A 210 9.88 8.67 -16.23
N GLN A 211 8.99 9.67 -16.06
CA GLN A 211 7.54 9.48 -16.13
C GLN A 211 7.08 9.13 -17.53
N VAL A 212 7.72 9.69 -18.57
CA VAL A 212 7.42 9.35 -19.98
C VAL A 212 7.85 7.91 -20.30
N ASN A 213 9.01 7.49 -19.77
CA ASN A 213 9.44 6.08 -19.87
C ASN A 213 8.46 5.13 -19.17
N ASP A 214 8.01 5.49 -17.97
CA ASP A 214 6.96 4.74 -17.26
C ASP A 214 5.64 4.71 -18.04
N ASP A 215 5.30 5.78 -18.74
CA ASP A 215 4.09 5.87 -19.56
C ASP A 215 4.15 4.91 -20.75
N ILE A 216 5.31 4.70 -21.37
CA ILE A 216 5.51 3.62 -22.36
C ILE A 216 5.18 2.26 -21.73
N LEU A 217 5.78 1.94 -20.56
CA LEU A 217 5.53 0.67 -19.89
C LEU A 217 4.04 0.46 -19.57
N ARG A 218 3.33 1.55 -19.22
CA ARG A 218 1.88 1.52 -18.99
C ARG A 218 1.09 1.25 -20.26
N LEU A 219 1.46 1.91 -21.37
CA LEU A 219 0.85 1.67 -22.66
C LEU A 219 1.08 0.23 -23.12
N LEU A 220 2.31 -0.26 -23.06
CA LEU A 220 2.64 -1.64 -23.41
C LEU A 220 1.87 -2.65 -22.55
N LYS A 221 1.81 -2.44 -21.22
CA LYS A 221 1.05 -3.29 -20.30
C LYS A 221 -0.45 -3.29 -20.66
N PHE A 222 -1.01 -2.11 -20.94
CA PHE A 222 -2.41 -1.97 -21.35
C PHE A 222 -2.68 -2.74 -22.66
N TYR A 223 -1.90 -2.49 -23.71
CA TYR A 223 -2.10 -3.17 -25.00
C TYR A 223 -1.94 -4.69 -24.88
N LYS A 224 -0.94 -5.16 -24.14
CA LYS A 224 -0.74 -6.60 -23.88
C LYS A 224 -1.93 -7.23 -23.16
N SER A 225 -2.54 -6.52 -22.19
CA SER A 225 -3.74 -7.01 -21.51
C SER A 225 -4.99 -7.03 -22.40
N GLU A 226 -4.95 -6.30 -23.51
CA GLU A 226 -6.00 -6.27 -24.53
C GLU A 226 -5.75 -7.18 -25.73
N GLY A 227 -4.70 -8.02 -25.65
CA GLY A 227 -4.38 -9.05 -26.64
C GLY A 227 -3.35 -8.65 -27.70
N TYR A 228 -2.75 -7.48 -27.61
CA TYR A 228 -1.71 -7.03 -28.54
C TYR A 228 -0.32 -7.44 -28.02
N ILE A 229 0.09 -8.66 -28.31
CA ILE A 229 1.32 -9.23 -27.73
C ILE A 229 2.57 -8.59 -28.29
N ASP A 230 2.56 -8.32 -29.61
CA ASP A 230 3.70 -7.80 -30.37
C ASP A 230 3.75 -6.26 -30.34
N VAL A 231 2.97 -5.64 -29.45
CA VAL A 231 2.95 -4.18 -29.33
C VAL A 231 4.33 -3.63 -28.97
N ASN A 232 4.75 -2.62 -29.71
CA ASN A 232 5.93 -1.83 -29.41
C ASN A 232 5.58 -0.35 -29.36
N SER A 233 6.25 0.40 -28.50
CA SER A 233 6.06 1.84 -28.38
C SER A 233 7.35 2.54 -28.07
N ASP A 234 7.55 3.70 -28.68
CA ASP A 234 8.64 4.63 -28.43
C ASP A 234 8.09 6.05 -28.33
N PHE A 235 8.92 7.02 -28.01
CA PHE A 235 8.49 8.42 -27.94
C PHE A 235 9.51 9.38 -28.53
N GLU A 236 9.02 10.52 -28.99
CA GLU A 236 9.82 11.68 -29.40
C GLU A 236 9.44 12.90 -28.57
N ILE A 237 10.43 13.74 -28.27
CA ILE A 237 10.25 14.98 -27.52
C ILE A 237 10.72 16.13 -28.39
N GLU A 238 9.84 17.08 -28.62
CA GLU A 238 10.15 18.35 -29.29
C GLU A 238 10.26 19.46 -28.23
N TYR A 239 11.43 20.09 -28.13
CA TYR A 239 11.71 21.16 -27.16
C TYR A 239 11.48 22.54 -27.77
N TYR A 240 10.86 23.44 -27.01
CA TYR A 240 10.62 24.83 -27.36
C TYR A 240 11.35 25.78 -26.44
N ASP A 241 11.77 26.97 -26.95
CA ASP A 241 12.55 27.97 -26.21
C ASP A 241 11.90 28.49 -24.92
N ASN A 242 10.59 28.30 -24.76
CA ASN A 242 9.81 28.77 -23.62
C ASN A 242 9.66 27.75 -22.48
N ASN A 243 10.61 26.83 -22.36
CA ASN A 243 10.57 25.69 -21.39
C ASN A 243 9.29 24.83 -21.52
N LYS A 244 8.87 24.56 -22.73
CA LYS A 244 7.77 23.67 -23.06
C LYS A 244 8.25 22.54 -23.95
N VAL A 245 7.53 21.41 -23.86
CA VAL A 245 7.79 20.26 -24.73
C VAL A 245 6.47 19.72 -25.27
N ASP A 246 6.54 19.20 -26.49
CA ASP A 246 5.56 18.29 -27.03
C ASP A 246 6.10 16.87 -26.97
N ILE A 247 5.24 15.90 -26.62
CA ILE A 247 5.58 14.49 -26.52
C ILE A 247 4.75 13.73 -27.54
N THR A 248 5.39 12.95 -28.40
CA THR A 248 4.72 12.11 -29.39
C THR A 248 5.02 10.65 -29.09
N PHE A 249 4.03 9.89 -28.63
CA PHE A 249 4.13 8.44 -28.48
C PHE A 249 3.87 7.77 -29.82
N LYS A 250 4.84 6.98 -30.30
CA LYS A 250 4.75 6.18 -31.52
C LYS A 250 4.40 4.75 -31.11
N ILE A 251 3.26 4.25 -31.57
CA ILE A 251 2.74 2.94 -31.19
C ILE A 251 2.66 2.07 -32.44
N ASN A 252 3.21 0.87 -32.36
CA ASN A 252 2.96 -0.18 -33.33
C ASN A 252 2.16 -1.26 -32.59
N GLU A 253 0.84 -1.33 -32.85
CA GLU A 253 -0.07 -2.19 -32.09
C GLU A 253 0.18 -3.67 -32.36
N GLY A 254 0.63 -4.04 -33.57
CA GLY A 254 0.69 -5.43 -33.98
C GLY A 254 -0.68 -6.07 -34.16
N GLU A 255 -0.74 -7.40 -34.19
CA GLU A 255 -2.00 -8.15 -34.29
C GLU A 255 -2.64 -8.36 -32.93
N ARG A 256 -3.98 -8.37 -32.89
CA ARG A 256 -4.74 -8.62 -31.67
C ARG A 256 -5.13 -10.10 -31.59
N TYR A 257 -4.74 -10.76 -30.52
CA TYR A 257 -5.03 -12.16 -30.23
C TYR A 257 -6.18 -12.33 -29.24
N TYR A 258 -6.96 -13.40 -29.44
CA TYR A 258 -8.07 -13.77 -28.55
C TYR A 258 -7.91 -15.23 -28.12
N PHE A 259 -8.35 -15.57 -26.93
CA PHE A 259 -8.43 -16.96 -26.51
C PHE A 259 -9.39 -17.74 -27.42
N ASP A 260 -8.90 -18.80 -28.07
CA ASP A 260 -9.70 -19.75 -28.87
C ASP A 260 -10.14 -20.93 -27.99
N SER A 261 -9.20 -21.53 -27.25
CA SER A 261 -9.48 -22.53 -26.23
C SER A 261 -8.49 -22.42 -25.07
N VAL A 262 -8.95 -22.81 -23.89
CA VAL A 262 -8.11 -23.03 -22.73
C VAL A 262 -8.43 -24.44 -22.24
N ASP A 263 -7.52 -25.36 -22.51
CA ASP A 263 -7.65 -26.78 -22.21
C ASP A 263 -6.77 -27.15 -21.01
N LEU A 264 -7.26 -28.01 -20.14
CA LEU A 264 -6.50 -28.58 -19.02
C LEU A 264 -6.29 -30.07 -19.24
N ARG A 265 -5.05 -30.49 -19.10
CA ARG A 265 -4.67 -31.91 -19.11
C ARG A 265 -4.03 -32.29 -17.79
N ASN A 266 -4.76 -33.05 -16.98
CA ASN A 266 -4.22 -33.62 -15.77
C ASN A 266 -3.58 -34.97 -16.02
N LYS A 267 -2.31 -35.14 -15.63
CA LYS A 267 -1.55 -36.40 -15.70
C LYS A 267 -1.21 -36.96 -14.31
N LEU A 268 -1.77 -36.41 -13.25
CA LEU A 268 -1.68 -36.99 -11.91
C LEU A 268 -2.65 -38.17 -11.84
N ASN A 269 -2.41 -39.12 -10.93
CA ASN A 269 -3.38 -40.15 -10.55
C ASN A 269 -4.46 -39.46 -9.66
N ASP A 270 -5.46 -38.87 -10.30
CA ASP A 270 -6.46 -38.04 -9.66
C ASP A 270 -7.72 -38.80 -9.27
N SER A 271 -8.33 -38.32 -8.20
CA SER A 271 -9.69 -38.71 -7.80
C SER A 271 -10.73 -38.06 -8.72
N GLU A 272 -11.86 -38.71 -8.92
CA GLU A 272 -12.97 -38.16 -9.71
C GLU A 272 -13.45 -36.79 -9.17
N THR A 273 -13.39 -36.61 -7.85
CA THR A 273 -13.70 -35.34 -7.18
C THR A 273 -12.74 -34.19 -7.56
N LEU A 274 -11.45 -34.44 -7.72
CA LEU A 274 -10.48 -33.43 -8.17
C LEU A 274 -10.77 -33.04 -9.62
N LYS A 275 -11.04 -34.02 -10.47
CA LYS A 275 -11.39 -33.77 -11.87
C LYS A 275 -12.63 -32.92 -12.01
N GLU A 276 -13.70 -33.23 -11.25
CA GLU A 276 -14.93 -32.41 -11.24
C GLU A 276 -14.69 -30.99 -10.79
N ARG A 277 -13.85 -30.76 -9.75
CA ARG A 277 -13.49 -29.41 -9.28
C ARG A 277 -12.72 -28.62 -10.34
N LEU A 278 -11.75 -29.24 -11.00
CA LEU A 278 -10.98 -28.60 -12.05
C LEU A 278 -11.85 -28.27 -13.28
N ASP A 279 -12.73 -29.17 -13.68
CA ASP A 279 -13.67 -28.96 -14.80
C ASP A 279 -14.68 -27.86 -14.51
N LEU A 280 -15.20 -27.80 -13.27
CA LEU A 280 -16.10 -26.75 -12.82
C LEU A 280 -15.39 -25.39 -12.85
N PHE A 281 -14.18 -25.34 -12.31
CA PHE A 281 -13.36 -24.12 -12.29
C PHE A 281 -13.10 -23.58 -13.70
N LEU A 282 -12.74 -24.45 -14.68
CA LEU A 282 -12.52 -24.03 -16.06
C LEU A 282 -13.81 -23.51 -16.73
N LYS A 283 -14.95 -24.15 -16.47
CA LYS A 283 -16.26 -23.70 -16.97
C LYS A 283 -16.64 -22.32 -16.43
N GLU A 284 -16.41 -22.08 -15.15
CA GLU A 284 -16.71 -20.77 -14.51
C GLU A 284 -15.78 -19.67 -15.04
N THR A 285 -14.53 -19.98 -15.28
CA THR A 285 -13.53 -19.00 -15.73
C THR A 285 -13.77 -18.51 -17.15
N ASN A 286 -14.29 -19.33 -18.03
CA ASN A 286 -14.57 -19.09 -19.45
C ASN A 286 -13.84 -17.91 -20.11
N LEU A 287 -12.63 -18.14 -20.64
CA LEU A 287 -11.83 -17.12 -21.33
C LEU A 287 -12.10 -17.05 -22.84
N ASN A 288 -12.87 -17.97 -23.41
CA ASN A 288 -13.09 -18.05 -24.84
C ASN A 288 -13.58 -16.71 -25.44
N SER A 289 -12.99 -16.33 -26.55
CA SER A 289 -13.25 -15.07 -27.26
C SER A 289 -12.92 -13.79 -26.47
N LYS A 290 -12.30 -13.90 -25.27
CA LYS A 290 -11.76 -12.72 -24.58
C LYS A 290 -10.36 -12.39 -25.12
N PRO A 291 -9.91 -11.12 -25.03
CA PRO A 291 -8.54 -10.75 -25.39
C PRO A 291 -7.53 -11.62 -24.66
N TYR A 292 -6.51 -12.10 -25.40
CA TYR A 292 -5.43 -12.86 -24.81
C TYR A 292 -4.62 -11.98 -23.85
N ASP A 293 -4.44 -12.47 -22.62
CA ASP A 293 -3.66 -11.79 -21.60
C ASP A 293 -2.88 -12.82 -20.79
N ARG A 294 -1.55 -12.74 -20.86
CA ARG A 294 -0.67 -13.69 -20.16
C ARG A 294 -0.88 -13.66 -18.64
N ASN A 295 -1.15 -12.47 -18.05
CA ASN A 295 -1.38 -12.38 -16.61
C ASN A 295 -2.60 -13.20 -16.17
N LYS A 296 -3.60 -13.38 -17.03
CA LYS A 296 -4.74 -14.25 -16.73
C LYS A 296 -4.36 -15.72 -16.68
N LEU A 297 -3.36 -16.13 -17.45
CA LEU A 297 -2.85 -17.50 -17.39
C LEU A 297 -2.09 -17.73 -16.08
N ASP A 298 -1.31 -16.77 -15.63
CA ASP A 298 -0.60 -16.83 -14.34
C ASP A 298 -1.62 -16.88 -13.16
N GLU A 299 -2.74 -16.14 -13.27
CA GLU A 299 -3.84 -16.24 -12.30
C GLU A 299 -4.51 -17.62 -12.32
N LEU A 300 -4.68 -18.22 -13.49
CA LEU A 300 -5.22 -19.58 -13.63
C LEU A 300 -4.30 -20.62 -13.02
N GLU A 301 -3.00 -20.55 -13.35
CA GLU A 301 -1.97 -21.42 -12.78
C GLU A 301 -2.05 -21.39 -11.24
N PHE A 302 -2.07 -20.20 -10.66
CA PHE A 302 -2.16 -20.02 -9.21
C PHE A 302 -3.43 -20.64 -8.60
N LYS A 303 -4.59 -20.44 -9.24
CA LYS A 303 -5.86 -21.01 -8.77
C LYS A 303 -5.92 -22.53 -8.90
N ILE A 304 -5.40 -23.07 -10.01
CA ILE A 304 -5.29 -24.53 -10.21
C ILE A 304 -4.39 -25.14 -9.15
N ALA A 305 -3.24 -24.50 -8.88
CA ALA A 305 -2.32 -24.97 -7.84
C ALA A 305 -2.99 -25.02 -6.47
N ASN A 306 -3.76 -23.97 -6.09
CA ASN A 306 -4.53 -23.99 -4.86
C ASN A 306 -5.57 -25.12 -4.79
N ILE A 307 -6.27 -25.39 -5.90
CA ILE A 307 -7.22 -26.52 -5.97
C ILE A 307 -6.51 -27.85 -5.74
N LEU A 308 -5.34 -28.05 -6.33
CA LEU A 308 -4.52 -29.26 -6.16
C LEU A 308 -4.06 -29.41 -4.71
N GLU A 309 -3.50 -28.38 -4.13
CA GLU A 309 -3.03 -28.36 -2.72
C GLU A 309 -4.19 -28.67 -1.73
N LEU A 310 -5.34 -28.03 -1.90
CA LEU A 310 -6.56 -28.29 -1.11
C LEU A 310 -7.11 -29.70 -1.31
N SER A 311 -6.76 -30.37 -2.40
CA SER A 311 -7.15 -31.76 -2.69
C SER A 311 -6.08 -32.77 -2.21
N GLY A 312 -5.00 -32.30 -1.57
CA GLY A 312 -3.93 -33.14 -1.01
C GLY A 312 -2.78 -33.42 -1.95
N GLU A 313 -2.81 -32.88 -3.19
CA GLU A 313 -1.71 -33.02 -4.14
C GLU A 313 -0.59 -32.02 -3.78
N GLN A 314 0.62 -32.52 -3.55
CA GLN A 314 1.76 -31.70 -3.10
C GLN A 314 2.90 -31.64 -4.12
N PHE A 315 3.02 -32.69 -4.98
CA PHE A 315 4.13 -32.85 -5.91
C PHE A 315 3.64 -32.77 -7.34
N PHE A 316 3.46 -31.57 -7.83
CA PHE A 316 3.02 -31.30 -9.19
C PHE A 316 3.79 -30.13 -9.80
N GLU A 317 3.81 -30.09 -11.11
CA GLU A 317 4.28 -28.98 -11.94
C GLU A 317 3.17 -28.60 -12.93
N ILE A 318 2.88 -27.31 -13.06
CA ILE A 318 1.91 -26.82 -14.05
C ILE A 318 2.70 -26.19 -15.20
N LYS A 319 2.57 -26.75 -16.40
CA LYS A 319 3.16 -26.19 -17.62
C LYS A 319 2.10 -25.54 -18.48
N ILE A 320 2.37 -24.31 -18.90
CA ILE A 320 1.49 -23.55 -19.78
C ILE A 320 2.10 -23.54 -21.18
N TYR A 321 1.38 -24.11 -22.13
CA TYR A 321 1.73 -24.06 -23.55
C TYR A 321 0.70 -23.20 -24.27
N ASP A 322 1.16 -22.14 -24.90
CA ASP A 322 0.33 -21.25 -25.72
C ASP A 322 0.80 -21.30 -27.18
N LYS A 323 -0.15 -21.51 -28.06
CA LYS A 323 0.07 -21.51 -29.52
C LYS A 323 -0.74 -20.39 -30.13
N LEU A 324 -0.04 -19.43 -30.73
CA LEU A 324 -0.63 -18.24 -31.35
C LEU A 324 -0.67 -18.43 -32.86
N GLU A 325 -1.86 -18.50 -33.45
CA GLU A 325 -2.08 -18.64 -34.88
C GLU A 325 -3.31 -17.89 -35.34
N LYS A 326 -3.21 -17.12 -36.40
CA LYS A 326 -4.35 -16.40 -37.04
C LYS A 326 -5.20 -15.64 -36.04
N ASN A 327 -4.58 -14.80 -35.20
CA ASN A 327 -5.21 -13.97 -34.17
C ASN A 327 -5.92 -14.78 -33.06
N LYS A 328 -5.61 -16.07 -32.92
CA LYS A 328 -6.16 -16.96 -31.93
C LYS A 328 -5.05 -17.56 -31.06
N ALA A 329 -5.31 -17.64 -29.77
CA ALA A 329 -4.45 -18.28 -28.79
C ALA A 329 -5.10 -19.58 -28.30
N LYS A 330 -4.48 -20.72 -28.58
CA LYS A 330 -4.83 -21.99 -27.98
C LYS A 330 -3.91 -22.25 -26.82
N VAL A 331 -4.47 -22.42 -25.65
CA VAL A 331 -3.72 -22.61 -24.40
C VAL A 331 -3.97 -24.01 -23.90
N LEU A 332 -2.90 -24.73 -23.57
CA LEU A 332 -2.94 -25.98 -22.85
C LEU A 332 -2.23 -25.82 -21.51
N LEU A 333 -2.95 -26.02 -20.45
CA LEU A 333 -2.44 -26.14 -19.08
C LEU A 333 -2.22 -27.64 -18.81
N GLU A 334 -1.00 -28.06 -18.59
CA GLU A 334 -0.67 -29.46 -18.34
C GLU A 334 -0.16 -29.63 -16.92
N ILE A 335 -0.89 -30.43 -16.13
CA ILE A 335 -0.50 -30.78 -14.77
C ILE A 335 0.28 -32.08 -14.84
N LEU A 336 1.53 -32.05 -14.38
CA LEU A 336 2.47 -33.15 -14.41
C LEU A 336 2.85 -33.57 -12.99
N PRO A 337 3.13 -34.86 -12.73
CA PRO A 337 3.74 -35.28 -11.48
C PRO A 337 5.17 -34.70 -11.39
N ALA A 338 5.49 -34.07 -10.29
CA ALA A 338 6.83 -33.59 -9.98
C ALA A 338 7.56 -34.54 -9.02
N LYS A 339 8.89 -34.52 -9.06
CA LYS A 339 9.68 -35.25 -8.05
C LYS A 339 9.48 -34.63 -6.69
N PRO A 340 9.32 -35.42 -5.61
CA PRO A 340 9.28 -34.86 -4.27
C PRO A 340 10.57 -34.12 -3.97
N ILE A 341 10.48 -32.83 -3.72
CA ILE A 341 11.57 -32.00 -3.22
C ILE A 341 11.14 -31.52 -1.85
N TYR A 342 12.01 -31.75 -0.85
CA TYR A 342 11.73 -31.36 0.53
C TYR A 342 12.66 -30.25 0.97
N ILE A 343 12.16 -29.38 1.83
CA ILE A 343 12.93 -28.29 2.41
C ILE A 343 13.92 -28.87 3.41
N ASN A 344 15.21 -28.61 3.22
CA ASN A 344 16.24 -28.95 4.17
C ASN A 344 16.35 -27.87 5.27
N GLN A 345 16.45 -26.61 4.86
CA GLN A 345 16.60 -25.48 5.78
C GLN A 345 15.96 -24.23 5.18
N ILE A 346 15.42 -23.37 6.07
CA ILE A 346 14.91 -22.05 5.73
C ILE A 346 15.85 -21.00 6.33
N ASN A 347 16.60 -20.32 5.47
CA ASN A 347 17.53 -19.28 5.85
C ASN A 347 16.91 -17.90 5.64
N ILE A 348 16.86 -17.08 6.67
CA ILE A 348 16.32 -15.72 6.61
C ILE A 348 17.45 -14.73 6.89
N SER A 349 17.57 -13.71 6.04
CA SER A 349 18.61 -12.68 6.14
C SER A 349 18.07 -11.30 5.77
N GLY A 350 18.76 -10.24 6.24
CA GLY A 350 18.39 -8.86 5.99
C GLY A 350 17.35 -8.25 6.93
N ASN A 351 16.80 -9.05 7.85
CA ASN A 351 15.87 -8.62 8.89
C ASN A 351 16.62 -8.05 10.11
N THR A 352 17.23 -6.89 9.96
CA THR A 352 18.09 -6.28 10.99
C THR A 352 17.32 -5.74 12.20
N ARG A 353 16.06 -5.35 12.02
CA ARG A 353 15.18 -4.83 13.07
C ARG A 353 14.02 -5.77 13.38
N THR A 354 13.51 -6.49 12.36
CA THR A 354 12.37 -7.40 12.52
C THR A 354 12.82 -8.74 13.05
N TYR A 355 12.16 -9.24 14.10
CA TYR A 355 12.44 -10.58 14.61
C TYR A 355 12.11 -11.65 13.58
N GLU A 356 12.93 -12.68 13.51
CA GLU A 356 12.80 -13.78 12.54
C GLU A 356 11.45 -14.49 12.62
N TYR A 357 10.90 -14.68 13.83
CA TYR A 357 9.60 -15.33 14.00
C TYR A 357 8.45 -14.60 13.28
N VAL A 358 8.58 -13.28 13.05
CA VAL A 358 7.58 -12.49 12.32
C VAL A 358 7.51 -12.89 10.85
N LEU A 359 8.65 -13.25 10.26
CA LEU A 359 8.70 -13.76 8.89
C LEU A 359 8.26 -15.23 8.87
N ARG A 360 8.84 -16.07 9.76
CA ARG A 360 8.57 -17.52 9.79
C ARG A 360 7.08 -17.86 9.91
N ARG A 361 6.34 -17.14 10.74
CA ARG A 361 4.89 -17.38 10.91
C ARG A 361 4.04 -17.10 9.67
N GLU A 362 4.57 -16.33 8.70
CA GLU A 362 3.89 -16.01 7.44
C GLU A 362 4.19 -17.02 6.33
N LEU A 363 5.13 -17.96 6.56
CA LEU A 363 5.63 -18.81 5.48
C LEU A 363 4.68 -19.96 5.13
N ASP A 364 3.89 -20.47 6.08
CA ASP A 364 3.07 -21.69 5.98
C ASP A 364 3.89 -22.92 5.53
N ILE A 365 5.19 -22.92 5.76
CA ILE A 365 6.11 -24.01 5.49
C ILE A 365 7.12 -24.15 6.63
N ALA A 366 7.60 -25.37 6.82
CA ALA A 366 8.65 -25.72 7.77
C ALA A 366 9.72 -26.57 7.10
N GLU A 367 10.86 -26.73 7.78
CA GLU A 367 11.88 -27.68 7.39
C GLU A 367 11.31 -29.11 7.38
N GLY A 368 11.53 -29.84 6.29
CA GLY A 368 10.95 -31.17 6.03
C GLY A 368 9.66 -31.15 5.22
N ASP A 369 9.04 -30.00 4.98
CA ASP A 369 7.85 -29.90 4.14
C ASP A 369 8.19 -30.00 2.65
N PRO A 370 7.25 -30.48 1.82
CA PRO A 370 7.41 -30.43 0.38
C PRO A 370 7.36 -28.98 -0.15
N VAL A 371 8.17 -28.71 -1.17
CA VAL A 371 8.20 -27.40 -1.82
C VAL A 371 7.92 -27.52 -3.32
N ASN A 372 7.26 -26.51 -3.86
CA ASN A 372 7.05 -26.30 -5.29
C ASN A 372 7.12 -24.78 -5.61
N ASP A 373 7.28 -24.44 -6.89
CA ASP A 373 7.39 -23.05 -7.36
C ASP A 373 6.21 -22.18 -6.94
N THR A 374 5.02 -22.74 -6.83
CA THR A 374 3.82 -22.00 -6.42
C THR A 374 3.91 -21.57 -4.97
N ARG A 375 4.37 -22.46 -4.07
CA ARG A 375 4.60 -22.11 -2.66
C ARG A 375 5.65 -21.01 -2.51
N ILE A 376 6.72 -21.04 -3.28
CA ILE A 376 7.74 -19.98 -3.28
C ILE A 376 7.15 -18.63 -3.69
N LYS A 377 6.32 -18.61 -4.75
CA LYS A 377 5.60 -17.40 -5.18
C LYS A 377 4.62 -16.91 -4.10
N GLN A 378 3.93 -17.82 -3.40
CA GLN A 378 3.02 -17.49 -2.29
C GLN A 378 3.77 -16.86 -1.11
N ILE A 379 4.89 -17.44 -0.69
CA ILE A 379 5.75 -16.91 0.37
C ILE A 379 6.17 -15.47 0.05
N THR A 380 6.71 -15.26 -1.17
CA THR A 380 7.12 -13.94 -1.63
C THR A 380 5.96 -12.93 -1.56
N LYS A 381 4.76 -13.33 -1.98
CA LYS A 381 3.56 -12.50 -1.94
C LYS A 381 3.15 -12.16 -0.50
N LYS A 382 3.10 -13.16 0.41
CA LYS A 382 2.72 -12.97 1.81
C LYS A 382 3.68 -12.04 2.53
N LEU A 383 4.99 -12.25 2.38
CA LEU A 383 5.99 -11.39 2.99
C LEU A 383 5.93 -9.93 2.46
N LYS A 384 5.69 -9.73 1.15
CA LYS A 384 5.46 -8.39 0.58
C LYS A 384 4.20 -7.72 1.12
N GLN A 385 3.15 -8.48 1.43
CA GLN A 385 1.89 -7.97 1.99
C GLN A 385 2.01 -7.48 3.44
N LEU A 386 3.10 -7.77 4.13
CA LEU A 386 3.39 -7.17 5.44
C LEU A 386 3.66 -5.68 5.34
N TYR A 387 4.11 -5.18 4.17
CA TYR A 387 4.47 -3.78 3.93
C TYR A 387 5.51 -3.22 4.91
N ILE A 388 6.40 -4.08 5.41
CA ILE A 388 7.54 -3.74 6.27
C ILE A 388 8.88 -3.96 5.55
N PHE A 389 8.83 -4.52 4.34
CA PHE A 389 9.98 -4.75 3.47
C PHE A 389 9.86 -3.96 2.18
N GLU A 390 10.98 -3.35 1.75
CA GLU A 390 11.12 -2.71 0.44
C GLU A 390 11.29 -3.76 -0.65
N ASN A 391 12.09 -4.79 -0.36
CA ASN A 391 12.29 -5.93 -1.25
C ASN A 391 12.22 -7.24 -0.48
N VAL A 392 11.73 -8.27 -1.15
CA VAL A 392 11.71 -9.66 -0.68
C VAL A 392 12.15 -10.51 -1.87
N ASP A 393 13.27 -11.18 -1.69
CA ASP A 393 13.83 -12.13 -2.64
C ASP A 393 13.85 -13.53 -2.01
N VAL A 394 13.22 -14.49 -2.69
CA VAL A 394 13.15 -15.89 -2.25
C VAL A 394 13.77 -16.73 -3.32
N SER A 395 14.84 -17.42 -2.97
CA SER A 395 15.60 -18.28 -3.89
C SER A 395 15.79 -19.68 -3.31
N GLU A 396 15.96 -20.64 -4.19
CA GLU A 396 16.19 -22.03 -3.86
C GLU A 396 17.65 -22.40 -4.16
N SER A 397 18.25 -23.16 -3.27
CA SER A 397 19.57 -23.76 -3.50
C SER A 397 19.49 -25.27 -3.23
N SER A 398 19.63 -26.06 -4.30
CA SER A 398 19.62 -27.53 -4.20
C SER A 398 20.90 -28.02 -3.54
N ASN A 399 20.80 -28.95 -2.60
CA ASN A 399 21.95 -29.63 -2.01
C ASN A 399 22.25 -30.98 -2.68
N MET A 400 23.40 -31.57 -2.36
CA MET A 400 23.84 -32.84 -2.96
C MET A 400 22.97 -34.05 -2.58
N GLN A 401 22.06 -33.89 -1.61
CA GLN A 401 21.20 -34.99 -1.11
C GLN A 401 19.79 -34.99 -1.72
N GLY A 402 19.49 -34.06 -2.68
CA GLY A 402 18.19 -33.98 -3.35
C GLY A 402 17.12 -33.23 -2.57
N SER A 403 17.49 -32.56 -1.47
CA SER A 403 16.65 -31.56 -0.77
C SER A 403 17.09 -30.14 -1.16
N THR A 404 16.27 -29.14 -0.82
CA THR A 404 16.52 -27.74 -1.18
C THR A 404 16.54 -26.86 0.07
N ASP A 405 17.42 -25.87 0.07
CA ASP A 405 17.41 -24.80 1.07
C ASP A 405 16.64 -23.62 0.48
N ILE A 406 15.76 -23.04 1.27
CA ILE A 406 15.02 -21.84 0.95
C ILE A 406 15.74 -20.63 1.54
N ASN A 407 16.26 -19.77 0.69
CA ASN A 407 16.94 -18.55 1.13
C ASN A 407 16.03 -17.35 0.92
N ILE A 408 15.64 -16.71 2.02
CA ILE A 408 14.77 -15.53 2.06
C ILE A 408 15.64 -14.33 2.43
N ASN A 409 15.87 -13.46 1.46
CA ASN A 409 16.60 -12.22 1.69
C ASN A 409 15.62 -11.03 1.63
N VAL A 410 15.53 -10.28 2.73
CA VAL A 410 14.64 -9.14 2.82
C VAL A 410 15.43 -7.84 2.99
N LYS A 411 14.90 -6.76 2.43
CA LYS A 411 15.36 -5.40 2.68
C LYS A 411 14.27 -4.64 3.40
N GLU A 412 14.53 -4.26 4.64
CA GLU A 412 13.54 -3.54 5.46
C GLU A 412 13.32 -2.11 4.96
N THR A 413 12.09 -1.61 5.12
CA THR A 413 11.73 -0.22 4.82
C THR A 413 11.31 0.53 6.09
N GLN A 414 11.04 1.81 5.95
CA GLN A 414 10.42 2.60 7.01
C GLN A 414 8.97 2.16 7.20
N THR A 415 8.59 1.78 8.42
CA THR A 415 7.28 1.21 8.76
C THR A 415 6.33 2.23 9.37
N GLY A 416 6.87 3.37 9.80
CA GLY A 416 6.12 4.52 10.29
C GLY A 416 5.43 5.29 9.17
N SER A 417 4.19 5.71 9.40
CA SER A 417 3.44 6.59 8.50
C SER A 417 2.68 7.67 9.26
N PHE A 418 2.65 8.86 8.69
CA PHE A 418 1.89 9.98 9.20
C PHE A 418 0.90 10.44 8.13
N ASN A 419 -0.37 10.50 8.48
CA ASN A 419 -1.45 10.88 7.59
C ASN A 419 -2.19 12.10 8.15
N VAL A 420 -2.50 13.06 7.28
CA VAL A 420 -3.33 14.21 7.61
C VAL A 420 -4.43 14.35 6.57
N GLY A 421 -5.65 14.51 7.00
CA GLY A 421 -6.80 14.75 6.16
C GLY A 421 -7.63 15.91 6.66
N LEU A 422 -8.14 16.71 5.73
CA LEU A 422 -9.15 17.73 5.97
C LEU A 422 -10.37 17.39 5.14
N SER A 423 -11.54 17.45 5.77
CA SER A 423 -12.80 17.35 5.04
C SER A 423 -13.73 18.49 5.44
N VAL A 424 -14.58 18.90 4.52
CA VAL A 424 -15.57 19.94 4.76
C VAL A 424 -16.90 19.47 4.18
N GLY A 425 -17.94 19.51 4.98
CA GLY A 425 -19.26 19.08 4.54
C GLY A 425 -20.37 19.81 5.26
N THR A 426 -21.53 19.87 4.63
CA THR A 426 -22.71 20.52 5.21
C THR A 426 -23.32 19.75 6.38
N LEU A 427 -23.06 18.44 6.50
CA LEU A 427 -23.59 17.60 7.56
C LEU A 427 -22.66 17.50 8.77
N GLU A 428 -21.35 17.57 8.57
CA GLU A 428 -20.33 17.31 9.60
C GLU A 428 -19.48 18.57 9.89
N GLY A 429 -19.71 19.67 9.16
CA GLY A 429 -18.88 20.86 9.28
C GLY A 429 -17.47 20.65 8.74
N VAL A 430 -16.50 21.31 9.35
CA VAL A 430 -15.07 21.11 9.07
C VAL A 430 -14.55 19.97 9.93
N SER A 431 -13.95 18.96 9.30
CA SER A 431 -13.36 17.82 9.99
C SER A 431 -11.86 17.72 9.70
N PHE A 432 -11.10 17.42 10.72
CA PHE A 432 -9.66 17.18 10.67
C PHE A 432 -9.37 15.77 11.16
N VAL A 433 -8.61 15.02 10.37
CA VAL A 433 -8.13 13.69 10.73
C VAL A 433 -6.61 13.68 10.69
N SER A 434 -5.97 13.20 11.73
CA SER A 434 -4.53 13.00 11.78
C SER A 434 -4.23 11.63 12.36
N GLY A 435 -3.40 10.84 11.67
CA GLY A 435 -3.03 9.50 12.09
C GLY A 435 -1.52 9.30 12.06
N LEU A 436 -0.99 8.75 13.15
CA LEU A 436 0.37 8.23 13.24
C LEU A 436 0.26 6.71 13.38
N LYS A 437 0.91 5.98 12.49
CA LYS A 437 0.88 4.51 12.51
C LYS A 437 2.27 3.95 12.34
N GLU A 438 2.69 3.10 13.27
CA GLU A 438 3.85 2.23 13.16
C GLU A 438 3.36 0.80 12.91
N LYS A 439 3.86 0.14 11.86
CA LYS A 439 3.42 -1.22 11.47
C LYS A 439 4.20 -2.34 12.16
N ASN A 440 5.38 -2.02 12.66
CA ASN A 440 6.31 -3.01 13.20
C ASN A 440 7.02 -2.50 14.46
N ILE A 441 6.24 -2.21 15.50
CA ILE A 441 6.80 -1.66 16.75
C ILE A 441 7.84 -2.61 17.34
N ASN A 442 9.03 -2.12 17.61
CA ASN A 442 10.16 -2.87 18.16
C ASN A 442 10.48 -4.17 17.40
N GLY A 443 10.18 -4.25 16.09
CA GLY A 443 10.46 -5.45 15.29
C GLY A 443 9.54 -6.64 15.52
N THR A 444 8.47 -6.49 16.28
CA THR A 444 7.58 -7.59 16.72
C THR A 444 6.47 -7.94 15.73
N GLY A 445 6.34 -7.19 14.61
CA GLY A 445 5.23 -7.32 13.68
C GLY A 445 3.89 -6.82 14.22
N ARG A 446 3.88 -6.19 15.41
CA ARG A 446 2.69 -5.51 15.97
C ARG A 446 2.59 -4.11 15.42
N SER A 447 1.38 -3.66 15.13
CA SER A 447 1.14 -2.27 14.77
C SER A 447 0.71 -1.45 15.98
N LEU A 448 1.15 -0.17 16.01
CA LEU A 448 0.65 0.84 16.94
C LEU A 448 0.07 1.98 16.11
N GLU A 449 -1.13 2.43 16.45
CA GLU A 449 -1.82 3.49 15.74
C GLU A 449 -2.41 4.51 16.72
N PHE A 450 -2.11 5.78 16.49
CA PHE A 450 -2.72 6.89 17.16
C PHE A 450 -3.51 7.71 16.14
N LEU A 451 -4.81 7.88 16.35
CA LEU A 451 -5.72 8.59 15.44
C LEU A 451 -6.44 9.71 16.19
N ILE A 452 -6.43 10.87 15.59
CA ILE A 452 -7.22 12.04 15.99
C ILE A 452 -8.25 12.29 14.89
N ASN A 453 -9.51 12.35 15.25
CA ASN A 453 -10.59 12.75 14.36
C ASN A 453 -11.42 13.81 15.04
N THR A 454 -11.47 15.01 14.48
CA THR A 454 -12.22 16.14 15.06
C THR A 454 -13.10 16.76 14.01
N SER A 455 -14.32 17.07 14.39
CA SER A 455 -15.28 17.88 13.62
C SER A 455 -15.93 18.92 14.52
N GLU A 456 -16.88 19.70 13.98
CA GLU A 456 -17.61 20.71 14.78
C GLU A 456 -18.31 20.08 15.99
N ASP A 457 -18.97 18.93 15.77
CA ASP A 457 -19.81 18.29 16.78
C ASP A 457 -19.17 17.02 17.40
N ASN A 458 -17.99 16.58 16.91
CA ASN A 458 -17.36 15.33 17.37
C ASN A 458 -15.85 15.48 17.50
N LYS A 459 -15.29 14.97 18.60
CA LYS A 459 -13.86 14.79 18.78
C LYS A 459 -13.60 13.36 19.21
N ALA A 460 -12.65 12.70 18.56
CA ALA A 460 -12.25 11.35 18.92
C ALA A 460 -10.72 11.19 18.91
N PHE A 461 -10.20 10.57 19.95
CA PHE A 461 -8.81 10.17 20.09
C PHE A 461 -8.78 8.67 20.27
N THR A 462 -8.04 7.98 19.40
CA THR A 462 -7.92 6.53 19.45
C THR A 462 -6.45 6.15 19.54
N LEU A 463 -6.12 5.35 20.52
CA LEU A 463 -4.82 4.65 20.62
C LEU A 463 -5.10 3.17 20.48
N SER A 464 -4.52 2.50 19.50
CA SER A 464 -4.73 1.07 19.31
C SER A 464 -3.45 0.33 18.93
N THR A 465 -3.37 -0.92 19.33
CA THR A 465 -2.33 -1.86 18.90
C THR A 465 -2.98 -3.12 18.38
N THR A 466 -2.40 -3.68 17.29
CA THR A 466 -2.88 -4.94 16.70
C THR A 466 -1.73 -5.91 16.59
N GLU A 467 -1.95 -7.11 17.12
CA GLU A 467 -1.08 -8.27 16.98
C GLU A 467 -1.71 -9.26 16.02
N LYS A 468 -1.00 -9.59 14.94
CA LYS A 468 -1.33 -10.70 14.08
C LYS A 468 -0.82 -12.01 14.67
N PHE A 469 -1.43 -13.11 14.29
CA PHE A 469 -1.08 -14.46 14.78
C PHE A 469 -1.11 -14.59 16.30
N PHE A 470 -2.16 -14.06 16.90
CA PHE A 470 -2.36 -14.19 18.34
C PHE A 470 -2.43 -15.65 18.77
N LEU A 471 -1.64 -16.02 19.78
CA LEU A 471 -1.48 -17.40 20.25
C LEU A 471 -1.06 -18.39 19.14
N ASN A 472 -0.23 -17.96 18.20
CA ASN A 472 0.23 -18.73 17.02
C ASN A 472 -0.89 -19.25 16.11
N ASN A 473 -2.05 -18.60 16.13
CA ASN A 473 -3.15 -18.82 15.21
C ASN A 473 -3.34 -17.58 14.33
N ASP A 474 -3.93 -17.74 13.15
CA ASP A 474 -4.23 -16.63 12.25
C ASP A 474 -5.42 -15.80 12.77
N ILE A 475 -5.22 -15.22 13.95
CA ILE A 475 -6.17 -14.37 14.67
C ILE A 475 -5.52 -13.02 14.90
N ASN A 476 -6.17 -11.96 14.43
CA ASN A 476 -5.77 -10.60 14.73
C ASN A 476 -6.35 -10.20 16.10
N HIS A 477 -5.51 -9.86 17.03
CA HIS A 477 -5.90 -9.34 18.34
C HIS A 477 -5.63 -7.85 18.40
N LYS A 478 -6.68 -7.06 18.59
CA LYS A 478 -6.61 -5.60 18.69
C LYS A 478 -6.99 -5.16 20.11
N TYR A 479 -6.19 -4.25 20.66
CA TYR A 479 -6.52 -3.47 21.84
C TYR A 479 -6.71 -2.02 21.43
N ALA A 480 -7.75 -1.37 21.95
CA ALA A 480 -8.00 0.03 21.67
C ALA A 480 -8.44 0.80 22.93
N THR A 481 -7.91 1.99 23.11
CA THR A 481 -8.42 2.98 24.04
C THR A 481 -8.96 4.13 23.21
N ILE A 482 -10.23 4.47 23.43
CA ILE A 482 -10.92 5.47 22.63
C ILE A 482 -11.57 6.49 23.57
N TYR A 483 -11.22 7.76 23.39
CA TYR A 483 -11.94 8.88 23.99
C TYR A 483 -12.74 9.58 22.91
N LYS A 484 -14.04 9.81 23.18
CA LYS A 484 -14.95 10.55 22.28
C LYS A 484 -15.69 11.63 23.04
N GLU A 485 -15.81 12.80 22.44
CA GLU A 485 -16.69 13.89 22.86
C GLU A 485 -17.69 14.13 21.72
N ASN A 486 -18.97 13.92 21.97
CA ASN A 486 -20.05 14.19 21.02
C ASN A 486 -20.88 15.38 21.55
N ASP A 487 -20.93 16.47 20.78
CA ASP A 487 -21.72 17.64 21.12
C ASP A 487 -23.09 17.61 20.44
N TYR A 488 -24.08 17.14 21.16
CA TYR A 488 -25.47 17.14 20.71
C TYR A 488 -26.26 18.35 21.21
N THR A 489 -25.59 19.46 21.62
CA THR A 489 -26.24 20.65 22.18
C THR A 489 -27.29 21.20 21.21
N LYS A 490 -26.99 21.27 19.92
CA LYS A 490 -27.92 21.81 18.91
C LYS A 490 -29.11 20.91 18.60
N SER A 491 -28.94 19.61 18.68
CA SER A 491 -29.94 18.61 18.26
C SER A 491 -30.70 17.95 19.39
N LYS A 492 -30.07 17.77 20.56
CA LYS A 492 -30.59 16.99 21.69
C LYS A 492 -30.34 17.62 23.07
N SER A 493 -29.68 18.81 23.15
CA SER A 493 -29.43 19.57 24.36
C SER A 493 -28.55 18.94 25.44
N TYR A 494 -27.58 18.13 25.03
CA TYR A 494 -26.56 17.56 25.91
C TYR A 494 -25.23 17.31 25.17
N LYS A 495 -24.16 17.10 25.92
CA LYS A 495 -22.88 16.57 25.47
C LYS A 495 -22.67 15.18 26.05
N LEU A 496 -21.98 14.33 25.32
CA LEU A 496 -21.64 12.98 25.74
C LEU A 496 -20.13 12.75 25.60
N ASN A 497 -19.46 12.57 26.73
CA ASN A 497 -18.09 12.10 26.78
C ASN A 497 -18.07 10.58 26.96
N THR A 498 -17.24 9.90 26.20
CA THR A 498 -17.11 8.45 26.28
C THR A 498 -15.64 8.06 26.31
N LEU A 499 -15.24 7.30 27.31
CA LEU A 499 -13.94 6.63 27.34
C LEU A 499 -14.18 5.13 27.27
N SER A 500 -13.59 4.45 26.28
CA SER A 500 -13.71 2.99 26.15
C SER A 500 -12.34 2.32 26.07
N PHE A 501 -12.32 1.09 26.59
CA PHE A 501 -11.22 0.14 26.49
C PHE A 501 -11.79 -1.11 25.83
N ASP A 502 -11.36 -1.37 24.60
CA ASP A 502 -11.91 -2.43 23.77
C ASP A 502 -10.80 -3.44 23.43
N THR A 503 -11.16 -4.72 23.38
CA THR A 503 -10.29 -5.77 22.87
C THR A 503 -11.08 -6.66 21.91
N ASP A 504 -10.55 -6.83 20.70
CA ASP A 504 -11.20 -7.53 19.61
C ASP A 504 -10.34 -8.66 19.07
N LEU A 505 -10.92 -9.81 18.83
CA LEU A 505 -10.34 -10.95 18.12
C LEU A 505 -11.03 -11.07 16.76
N SER A 506 -10.25 -10.93 15.68
CA SER A 506 -10.76 -11.02 14.31
C SER A 506 -10.06 -12.12 13.53
N TYR A 507 -10.81 -12.95 12.84
CA TYR A 507 -10.30 -14.05 12.01
C TYR A 507 -11.17 -14.25 10.78
N GLU A 508 -10.56 -14.85 9.76
CA GLU A 508 -11.22 -15.19 8.51
C GLU A 508 -11.87 -16.58 8.62
N LEU A 509 -13.15 -16.67 8.31
CA LEU A 509 -13.92 -17.92 8.28
C LEU A 509 -13.82 -18.63 6.93
N SER A 510 -13.77 -17.85 5.87
CA SER A 510 -13.53 -18.27 4.49
C SER A 510 -13.16 -17.03 3.67
N ASP A 511 -12.77 -17.22 2.41
CA ASP A 511 -12.44 -16.12 1.51
C ASP A 511 -13.47 -14.99 1.59
N ASP A 512 -13.01 -13.76 1.86
CA ASP A 512 -13.84 -12.55 1.98
C ASP A 512 -14.87 -12.55 3.14
N PHE A 513 -14.88 -13.57 4.02
CA PHE A 513 -15.81 -13.68 5.14
C PHE A 513 -15.09 -13.68 6.49
N TYR A 514 -15.28 -12.63 7.26
CA TYR A 514 -14.60 -12.35 8.53
C TYR A 514 -15.55 -12.39 9.70
N HIS A 515 -15.06 -12.87 10.83
CA HIS A 515 -15.71 -12.76 12.12
C HIS A 515 -14.85 -11.98 13.09
N THR A 516 -15.47 -11.07 13.84
CA THR A 516 -14.84 -10.33 14.94
C THR A 516 -15.67 -10.51 16.21
N PHE A 517 -15.02 -10.95 17.27
CA PHE A 517 -15.55 -10.99 18.61
C PHE A 517 -14.80 -10.01 19.49
N GLY A 518 -15.50 -9.13 20.20
CA GLY A 518 -14.90 -8.13 21.05
C GLY A 518 -15.58 -8.02 22.41
N VAL A 519 -14.83 -7.58 23.38
CA VAL A 519 -15.33 -7.16 24.70
C VAL A 519 -14.79 -5.78 25.02
N GLY A 520 -15.59 -4.97 25.66
CA GLY A 520 -15.26 -3.60 25.99
C GLY A 520 -15.74 -3.17 27.36
N TYR A 521 -15.06 -2.18 27.91
CA TYR A 521 -15.44 -1.43 29.10
C TYR A 521 -15.63 0.02 28.69
N GLN A 522 -16.76 0.62 29.06
CA GLN A 522 -17.13 1.96 28.63
C GLN A 522 -17.57 2.81 29.81
N LEU A 523 -17.02 4.01 29.87
CA LEU A 523 -17.42 5.11 30.76
C LEU A 523 -18.08 6.17 29.89
N LYS A 524 -19.32 6.51 30.20
CA LYS A 524 -20.09 7.60 29.58
C LYS A 524 -20.37 8.68 30.62
N ASP A 525 -20.27 9.95 30.22
CA ASP A 525 -20.63 11.10 31.04
C ASP A 525 -21.58 12.02 30.27
N TYR A 526 -22.81 12.17 30.74
CA TYR A 526 -23.88 12.96 30.13
C TYR A 526 -23.93 14.36 30.78
N ILE A 527 -23.54 15.38 30.02
CA ILE A 527 -23.54 16.77 30.43
C ILE A 527 -24.73 17.50 29.80
N ILE A 528 -25.77 17.80 30.58
CA ILE A 528 -26.96 18.51 30.10
C ILE A 528 -26.60 19.97 29.87
N THR A 529 -26.87 20.47 28.64
CA THR A 529 -26.62 21.87 28.25
C THR A 529 -27.87 22.75 28.34
N ASN A 530 -29.08 22.15 28.22
CA ASN A 530 -30.33 22.85 28.40
C ASN A 530 -31.39 21.87 28.98
N SER A 531 -31.73 22.08 30.26
CA SER A 531 -32.67 21.23 30.99
C SER A 531 -34.13 21.37 30.56
N SER A 532 -34.49 22.42 29.84
CA SER A 532 -35.86 22.62 29.35
C SER A 532 -36.16 21.92 28.03
N THR A 533 -35.12 21.57 27.26
CA THR A 533 -35.25 20.99 25.92
C THR A 533 -34.64 19.60 25.79
N VAL A 534 -33.87 19.16 26.79
CA VAL A 534 -33.30 17.78 26.80
C VAL A 534 -34.44 16.75 26.99
N SER A 535 -34.29 15.55 26.40
CA SER A 535 -35.26 14.47 26.58
C SER A 535 -35.29 13.98 28.04
N ASP A 536 -36.46 13.56 28.50
CA ASP A 536 -36.64 13.09 29.88
C ASP A 536 -35.74 11.90 30.25
N SER A 537 -35.48 10.98 29.28
CA SER A 537 -34.59 9.83 29.49
C SER A 537 -33.15 10.27 29.76
N ILE A 538 -32.62 11.22 28.99
CA ILE A 538 -31.27 11.77 29.18
C ILE A 538 -31.22 12.61 30.48
N ALA A 539 -32.25 13.40 30.78
CA ALA A 539 -32.30 14.19 32.00
C ALA A 539 -32.17 13.34 33.27
N LYS A 540 -32.80 12.19 33.30
CA LYS A 540 -32.71 11.18 34.38
C LYS A 540 -31.37 10.47 34.46
N SER A 541 -30.62 10.40 33.36
CA SER A 541 -29.34 9.69 33.22
C SER A 541 -28.14 10.64 33.25
N SER A 542 -28.34 11.90 33.70
CA SER A 542 -27.24 12.89 33.86
C SER A 542 -26.15 12.37 34.76
N GLY A 543 -24.89 12.56 34.36
CA GLY A 543 -23.71 12.12 35.08
C GLY A 543 -23.05 10.87 34.49
N GLU A 544 -22.26 10.19 35.30
CA GLU A 544 -21.41 9.08 34.87
C GLU A 544 -22.17 7.74 34.81
N SER A 545 -21.90 6.98 33.78
CA SER A 545 -22.45 5.63 33.55
C SER A 545 -21.32 4.67 33.14
N ILE A 546 -21.35 3.47 33.71
CA ILE A 546 -20.38 2.41 33.45
C ILE A 546 -21.08 1.23 32.82
N SER A 547 -20.51 0.69 31.74
CA SER A 547 -21.02 -0.51 31.10
C SER A 547 -19.93 -1.45 30.58
N PHE A 548 -20.22 -2.75 30.55
CA PHE A 548 -19.45 -3.74 29.83
C PHE A 548 -20.20 -4.12 28.55
N ASN A 549 -19.42 -4.26 27.49
CA ASN A 549 -19.97 -4.50 26.16
C ASN A 549 -19.39 -5.77 25.56
N ILE A 550 -20.21 -6.51 24.82
CA ILE A 550 -19.78 -7.62 23.97
C ILE A 550 -20.19 -7.30 22.55
N ASN A 551 -19.22 -7.33 21.66
CA ASN A 551 -19.40 -7.09 20.23
C ASN A 551 -19.22 -8.37 19.44
N ASN A 552 -20.10 -8.60 18.49
CA ASN A 552 -20.01 -9.74 17.59
C ASN A 552 -20.32 -9.26 16.17
N GLU A 553 -19.39 -9.43 15.24
CA GLU A 553 -19.49 -8.88 13.91
C GLU A 553 -19.11 -9.90 12.85
N PHE A 554 -19.99 -10.10 11.86
CA PHE A 554 -19.76 -10.92 10.69
C PHE A 554 -19.76 -10.02 9.46
N VAL A 555 -18.70 -10.11 8.63
CA VAL A 555 -18.53 -9.29 7.43
C VAL A 555 -18.17 -10.15 6.23
N LEU A 556 -19.02 -10.15 5.21
CA LEU A 556 -18.73 -10.65 3.88
C LEU A 556 -18.47 -9.44 2.97
N ASN A 557 -17.29 -9.39 2.32
CA ASN A 557 -16.92 -8.25 1.51
C ASN A 557 -16.21 -8.67 0.20
N THR A 558 -16.97 -8.76 -0.87
CA THR A 558 -16.49 -9.06 -2.23
C THR A 558 -16.37 -7.82 -3.13
N LEU A 559 -16.40 -6.61 -2.54
CA LEU A 559 -16.32 -5.36 -3.29
C LEU A 559 -14.97 -5.22 -3.99
N ASN A 560 -14.99 -4.85 -5.27
CA ASN A 560 -13.79 -4.65 -6.07
C ASN A 560 -12.96 -3.41 -5.68
N SER A 561 -13.50 -2.51 -4.85
CA SER A 561 -12.79 -1.32 -4.35
C SER A 561 -13.44 -0.84 -3.05
N PHE A 562 -12.62 -0.44 -2.08
CA PHE A 562 -13.10 0.16 -0.83
C PHE A 562 -13.58 1.61 -1.02
N ILE A 563 -12.85 2.40 -1.82
CA ILE A 563 -13.14 3.84 -2.01
C ILE A 563 -14.22 4.06 -3.07
N ARG A 564 -14.20 3.25 -4.15
CA ARG A 564 -15.09 3.41 -5.30
C ARG A 564 -15.56 2.04 -5.78
N PRO A 565 -16.46 1.40 -5.06
CA PRO A 565 -17.01 0.12 -5.49
C PRO A 565 -17.87 0.29 -6.74
N THR A 566 -17.65 -0.58 -7.72
CA THR A 566 -18.45 -0.66 -8.95
C THR A 566 -19.14 -2.02 -9.10
N LYS A 567 -18.60 -3.05 -8.41
CA LYS A 567 -19.09 -4.42 -8.47
C LYS A 567 -18.82 -5.14 -7.14
N GLY A 568 -19.69 -6.09 -6.81
CA GLY A 568 -19.54 -6.96 -5.66
C GLY A 568 -20.62 -6.74 -4.59
N ASP A 569 -20.53 -7.51 -3.55
CA ASP A 569 -21.47 -7.57 -2.43
C ASP A 569 -20.76 -7.22 -1.12
N PHE A 570 -21.47 -6.56 -0.23
CA PHE A 570 -21.04 -6.31 1.15
C PHE A 570 -22.21 -6.63 2.08
N LEU A 571 -21.99 -7.55 3.01
CA LEU A 571 -22.96 -7.89 4.05
C LEU A 571 -22.24 -7.79 5.40
N LYS A 572 -22.84 -7.03 6.32
CA LYS A 572 -22.34 -6.86 7.68
C LYS A 572 -23.46 -7.05 8.68
N LEU A 573 -23.32 -8.04 9.55
CA LEU A 573 -24.16 -8.25 10.71
C LEU A 573 -23.36 -7.88 11.96
N SER A 574 -23.85 -6.90 12.73
CA SER A 574 -23.25 -6.49 14.00
C SER A 574 -24.25 -6.72 15.13
N ASN A 575 -23.82 -7.44 16.15
CA ASN A 575 -24.56 -7.63 17.39
C ASN A 575 -23.76 -6.99 18.53
N TYR A 576 -24.40 -6.11 19.27
CA TYR A 576 -23.82 -5.41 20.40
C TYR A 576 -24.67 -5.66 21.63
N LEU A 577 -24.07 -6.24 22.66
CA LEU A 577 -24.67 -6.45 23.96
C LEU A 577 -24.05 -5.47 24.95
N GLN A 578 -24.86 -4.58 25.52
CA GLN A 578 -24.49 -3.79 26.70
C GLN A 578 -25.07 -4.47 27.93
N THR A 579 -24.21 -4.80 28.88
CA THR A 579 -24.67 -5.43 30.12
C THR A 579 -25.31 -4.38 31.05
N PRO A 580 -26.39 -4.72 31.76
CA PRO A 580 -26.95 -3.83 32.76
C PRO A 580 -26.01 -3.67 33.95
N SER A 581 -25.95 -2.47 34.51
CA SER A 581 -25.21 -2.15 35.72
C SER A 581 -26.05 -1.26 36.63
N SER A 582 -25.52 -0.86 37.77
CA SER A 582 -26.20 0.10 38.68
C SER A 582 -26.40 1.50 38.04
N SER A 583 -25.59 1.84 37.04
CA SER A 583 -25.60 3.15 36.36
C SER A 583 -25.91 3.05 34.87
N SER A 584 -26.15 1.85 34.31
CA SER A 584 -26.34 1.64 32.89
C SER A 584 -27.46 0.65 32.59
N ASN A 585 -28.30 0.98 31.64
CA ASN A 585 -29.34 0.10 31.12
C ASN A 585 -28.76 -0.97 30.19
N GLY A 586 -29.15 -2.24 30.39
CA GLY A 586 -28.72 -3.31 29.51
C GLY A 586 -29.59 -3.42 28.25
N TYR A 587 -28.95 -3.68 27.10
CA TYR A 587 -29.65 -3.90 25.85
C TYR A 587 -28.88 -4.78 24.87
N ILE A 588 -29.59 -5.35 23.91
CA ILE A 588 -29.03 -6.00 22.73
C ILE A 588 -29.41 -5.16 21.51
N LYS A 589 -28.39 -4.74 20.74
CA LYS A 589 -28.54 -3.98 19.49
C LYS A 589 -28.04 -4.81 18.31
N ASN A 590 -28.91 -5.03 17.32
CA ASN A 590 -28.56 -5.75 16.11
C ASN A 590 -28.64 -4.82 14.92
N ILE A 591 -27.64 -4.88 14.02
CA ILE A 591 -27.59 -4.10 12.80
C ILE A 591 -27.18 -5.00 11.64
N LEU A 592 -28.04 -5.09 10.62
CA LEU A 592 -27.71 -5.71 9.35
C LEU A 592 -27.53 -4.60 8.31
N THR A 593 -26.38 -4.58 7.66
CA THR A 593 -26.09 -3.69 6.54
C THR A 593 -25.75 -4.53 5.31
N ALA A 594 -26.47 -4.34 4.22
CA ALA A 594 -26.25 -5.02 2.95
C ALA A 594 -26.02 -3.97 1.86
N LYS A 595 -25.04 -4.19 1.00
CA LYS A 595 -24.78 -3.36 -0.19
C LYS A 595 -24.48 -4.27 -1.36
N LYS A 596 -25.02 -3.95 -2.53
CA LYS A 596 -24.74 -4.64 -3.79
C LYS A 596 -24.45 -3.62 -4.87
N TYR A 597 -23.37 -3.82 -5.61
CA TYR A 597 -23.00 -3.00 -6.76
C TYR A 597 -22.97 -3.84 -8.02
N ILE A 598 -23.59 -3.34 -9.08
CA ILE A 598 -23.69 -4.00 -10.38
C ILE A 598 -23.20 -3.00 -11.44
N GLU A 599 -22.12 -3.35 -12.12
CA GLU A 599 -21.60 -2.59 -13.25
C GLU A 599 -22.14 -3.18 -14.57
N ASN A 600 -22.80 -2.35 -15.36
CA ASN A 600 -23.22 -2.70 -16.70
C ASN A 600 -22.69 -1.66 -17.69
N LYS A 601 -21.68 -2.01 -18.47
CA LYS A 601 -20.90 -1.13 -19.35
C LYS A 601 -20.27 0.02 -18.55
N ARG A 602 -20.86 1.21 -18.59
CA ARG A 602 -20.41 2.42 -17.88
C ARG A 602 -21.34 2.83 -16.75
N ASN A 603 -22.45 2.11 -16.57
CA ASN A 603 -23.44 2.43 -15.57
C ASN A 603 -23.20 1.57 -14.34
N ILE A 604 -23.31 2.17 -13.16
CA ILE A 604 -23.20 1.48 -11.88
C ILE A 604 -24.57 1.63 -11.19
N TYR A 605 -25.13 0.51 -10.84
CA TYR A 605 -26.36 0.43 -10.03
C TYR A 605 -25.98 -0.05 -8.66
N SER A 606 -26.48 0.60 -7.62
CA SER A 606 -26.31 0.07 -6.26
C SER A 606 -27.61 0.08 -5.49
N ILE A 607 -27.77 -0.95 -4.68
CA ILE A 607 -28.77 -1.04 -3.64
C ILE A 607 -28.06 -1.19 -2.29
N GLN A 608 -28.49 -0.39 -1.32
CA GLN A 608 -28.01 -0.49 0.04
C GLN A 608 -29.22 -0.61 0.97
N ALA A 609 -29.14 -1.54 1.92
CA ALA A 609 -30.17 -1.72 2.94
C ALA A 609 -29.51 -1.70 4.32
N ARG A 610 -30.17 -1.10 5.30
CA ARG A 610 -29.78 -1.16 6.69
C ARG A 610 -31.01 -1.41 7.56
N LEU A 611 -30.96 -2.51 8.30
CA LEU A 611 -32.00 -2.89 9.27
C LEU A 611 -31.38 -2.88 10.65
N GLY A 612 -32.13 -2.43 11.63
CA GLY A 612 -31.65 -2.37 13.01
C GLY A 612 -32.77 -2.57 14.01
N ASN A 613 -32.47 -3.22 15.13
CA ASN A 613 -33.35 -3.28 16.28
C ASN A 613 -32.55 -3.23 17.60
N ILE A 614 -33.20 -2.75 18.65
CA ILE A 614 -32.67 -2.71 20.02
C ILE A 614 -33.74 -3.29 20.95
N TYR A 615 -33.31 -4.24 21.80
CA TYR A 615 -34.12 -4.83 22.86
C TYR A 615 -33.51 -4.49 24.22
N SER A 616 -34.30 -3.92 25.12
CA SER A 616 -33.92 -3.75 26.53
C SER A 616 -33.89 -5.09 27.27
N LEU A 617 -32.89 -5.33 28.10
CA LEU A 617 -32.72 -6.58 28.87
C LEU A 617 -33.44 -6.54 30.22
N ASN A 618 -33.73 -5.36 30.73
CA ASN A 618 -34.31 -5.15 32.08
C ASN A 618 -35.55 -4.24 32.06
N ASP A 619 -36.25 -4.19 30.93
CA ASP A 619 -37.43 -3.33 30.69
C ASP A 619 -37.20 -1.83 30.95
N SER A 620 -35.94 -1.40 31.13
CA SER A 620 -35.61 0.01 31.28
C SER A 620 -35.64 0.74 29.94
N GLU A 621 -35.83 2.05 29.99
CA GLU A 621 -35.85 2.89 28.81
C GLU A 621 -34.43 2.96 28.18
N ILE A 622 -34.34 2.72 26.86
CA ILE A 622 -33.09 2.87 26.10
C ILE A 622 -32.85 4.35 25.87
N LEU A 623 -31.62 4.79 26.11
CA LEU A 623 -31.25 6.21 26.01
C LEU A 623 -31.20 6.65 24.53
N SER A 624 -31.49 7.91 24.28
CA SER A 624 -31.57 8.51 22.93
C SER A 624 -30.26 8.45 22.14
N ASP A 625 -29.09 8.34 22.78
CA ASP A 625 -27.79 8.16 22.13
C ASP A 625 -27.56 6.73 21.63
N ASP A 626 -28.16 5.73 22.31
CA ASP A 626 -28.09 4.33 21.92
C ASP A 626 -29.11 3.96 20.84
N LYS A 627 -30.23 4.71 20.72
CA LYS A 627 -31.28 4.49 19.71
C LYS A 627 -30.80 4.81 18.29
N PHE A 628 -31.54 4.28 17.31
CA PHE A 628 -31.30 4.60 15.91
C PHE A 628 -31.78 6.01 15.56
N SER A 629 -31.07 6.64 14.62
CA SER A 629 -31.42 7.93 14.05
C SER A 629 -31.54 7.86 12.53
N LEU A 630 -32.34 8.76 11.95
CA LEU A 630 -32.59 8.86 10.53
C LEU A 630 -32.37 10.29 10.02
N GLY A 631 -31.83 10.42 8.81
CA GLY A 631 -31.47 11.67 8.15
C GLY A 631 -30.01 11.68 7.70
N GLY A 632 -29.53 12.81 7.20
CA GLY A 632 -28.17 13.00 6.71
C GLY A 632 -27.82 12.02 5.59
N ARG A 633 -26.71 11.30 5.75
CA ARG A 633 -26.25 10.31 4.74
C ARG A 633 -27.14 9.09 4.55
N TRP A 634 -27.99 8.76 5.54
CA TRP A 634 -28.88 7.61 5.46
C TRP A 634 -30.21 7.95 4.79
N LEU A 635 -30.60 9.21 4.76
CA LEU A 635 -31.78 9.71 4.08
C LEU A 635 -31.51 11.13 3.57
N ARG A 636 -30.97 11.22 2.35
CA ARG A 636 -30.63 12.50 1.71
C ARG A 636 -31.87 13.37 1.54
N GLY A 637 -31.76 14.67 1.68
CA GLY A 637 -32.90 15.59 1.69
C GLY A 637 -33.40 15.95 3.10
N PHE A 638 -32.92 15.21 4.13
CA PHE A 638 -33.18 15.49 5.54
C PHE A 638 -31.86 15.77 6.29
N ASP A 639 -31.91 16.60 7.32
CA ASP A 639 -30.74 16.91 8.16
C ASP A 639 -30.34 15.71 9.04
N ASN A 640 -29.19 15.75 9.67
CA ASN A 640 -28.82 14.81 10.72
C ASN A 640 -29.89 14.88 11.84
N PHE A 641 -30.40 13.72 12.28
CA PHE A 641 -31.50 13.65 13.23
C PHE A 641 -32.77 14.38 12.73
N GLY A 642 -32.89 14.58 11.42
CA GLY A 642 -33.97 15.37 10.82
C GLY A 642 -35.31 14.64 10.74
N ALA A 643 -35.32 13.31 10.69
CA ALA A 643 -36.51 12.51 10.52
C ALA A 643 -36.66 11.47 11.62
N GLY A 644 -37.89 11.33 12.21
CA GLY A 644 -38.20 10.31 13.21
C GLY A 644 -38.80 10.84 14.49
N PRO A 645 -39.00 9.96 15.51
CA PRO A 645 -39.71 10.25 16.73
C PRO A 645 -39.09 11.39 17.56
N ARG A 646 -39.99 12.19 18.17
CA ARG A 646 -39.65 13.27 19.09
C ARG A 646 -40.50 13.11 20.38
N ASP A 647 -39.95 13.62 21.46
CA ASP A 647 -40.66 13.62 22.75
C ASP A 647 -41.62 14.85 22.90
N SER A 648 -42.25 14.93 24.06
CA SER A 648 -43.17 16.05 24.40
C SER A 648 -42.53 17.43 24.35
N ARG A 649 -41.17 17.50 24.42
CA ARG A 649 -40.41 18.76 24.36
C ARG A 649 -39.88 19.03 22.95
N THR A 650 -40.34 18.27 21.97
CA THR A 650 -39.88 18.31 20.57
C THR A 650 -38.42 17.90 20.36
N ALA A 651 -37.75 17.35 21.39
CA ALA A 651 -36.39 16.82 21.29
C ALA A 651 -36.39 15.55 20.47
N TYR A 652 -35.37 15.37 19.65
CA TYR A 652 -35.19 14.15 18.86
C TYR A 652 -34.77 12.99 19.77
N VAL A 653 -35.56 11.92 19.79
CA VAL A 653 -35.30 10.75 20.65
C VAL A 653 -34.86 9.51 19.86
N GLY A 654 -35.07 9.47 18.53
CA GLY A 654 -34.79 8.29 17.73
C GLY A 654 -35.74 7.13 17.98
N GLY A 655 -35.40 5.95 17.53
CA GLY A 655 -36.23 4.75 17.70
C GLY A 655 -35.43 3.48 17.94
N ASN A 656 -36.10 2.47 18.50
CA ASN A 656 -35.51 1.16 18.76
C ASN A 656 -35.40 0.31 17.49
N ASN A 657 -36.09 0.69 16.42
CA ASN A 657 -36.08 -0.02 15.14
C ASN A 657 -35.69 0.96 14.01
N LEU A 658 -35.01 0.43 13.02
CA LEU A 658 -34.56 1.15 11.83
C LEU A 658 -34.75 0.28 10.59
N ALA A 659 -35.26 0.87 9.52
CA ALA A 659 -35.21 0.31 8.18
C ALA A 659 -34.86 1.42 7.19
N VAL A 660 -33.79 1.22 6.42
CA VAL A 660 -33.35 2.16 5.38
C VAL A 660 -33.04 1.38 4.12
N THR A 661 -33.47 1.91 2.97
CA THR A 661 -33.08 1.41 1.66
C THR A 661 -32.65 2.59 0.78
N LYS A 662 -31.52 2.46 0.12
CA LYS A 662 -30.99 3.44 -0.83
C LYS A 662 -30.81 2.77 -2.18
N LEU A 663 -31.31 3.42 -3.21
CA LEU A 663 -31.16 3.00 -4.61
C LEU A 663 -30.38 4.09 -5.33
N ASP A 664 -29.22 3.76 -5.88
CA ASP A 664 -28.38 4.71 -6.59
C ASP A 664 -28.08 4.20 -8.01
N PHE A 665 -28.14 5.13 -8.95
CA PHE A 665 -27.63 4.99 -10.30
C PHE A 665 -26.48 5.98 -10.50
N SER A 666 -25.32 5.51 -10.93
CA SER A 666 -24.14 6.33 -11.16
C SER A 666 -23.60 6.10 -12.56
N ARG A 667 -23.24 7.19 -13.24
CA ARG A 667 -22.65 7.15 -14.58
C ARG A 667 -21.47 8.14 -14.68
N PRO A 668 -20.30 7.71 -15.18
CA PRO A 668 -19.19 8.64 -15.43
C PRO A 668 -19.55 9.62 -16.56
N ILE A 669 -19.38 10.92 -16.31
CA ILE A 669 -19.59 11.99 -17.28
C ILE A 669 -18.33 12.15 -18.14
N ASN A 670 -17.14 11.98 -17.55
CA ASN A 670 -15.86 12.03 -18.24
C ASN A 670 -15.23 10.64 -18.32
N LEU A 671 -14.42 10.43 -19.37
CA LEU A 671 -13.70 9.17 -19.62
C LEU A 671 -12.34 9.09 -18.92
N ASN A 672 -12.04 10.04 -18.04
CA ASN A 672 -10.77 10.06 -17.34
C ASN A 672 -10.82 9.14 -16.12
N ASP A 673 -10.35 7.91 -16.26
CA ASP A 673 -10.35 6.88 -15.20
C ASP A 673 -9.52 7.25 -13.95
N GLN A 674 -8.58 8.20 -14.05
CA GLN A 674 -7.77 8.64 -12.92
C GLN A 674 -8.53 9.56 -11.96
N ASN A 675 -9.34 10.49 -12.54
CA ASN A 675 -10.13 11.46 -11.79
C ASN A 675 -11.55 11.52 -12.35
N PRO A 676 -12.34 10.46 -12.17
CA PRO A 676 -13.66 10.38 -12.78
C PRO A 676 -14.66 11.31 -12.08
N ILE A 677 -15.54 11.88 -12.90
CA ILE A 677 -16.72 12.61 -12.44
C ILE A 677 -17.93 11.73 -12.71
N TYR A 678 -18.72 11.47 -11.68
CA TYR A 678 -19.96 10.70 -11.78
C TYR A 678 -21.17 11.59 -11.59
N PHE A 679 -22.14 11.44 -12.47
CA PHE A 679 -23.50 11.89 -12.24
C PHE A 679 -24.26 10.76 -11.54
N ASN A 680 -24.99 11.08 -10.47
CA ASN A 680 -25.73 10.15 -9.67
C ASN A 680 -27.21 10.54 -9.64
N LEU A 681 -28.09 9.55 -9.73
CA LEU A 681 -29.52 9.66 -9.40
C LEU A 681 -29.77 8.74 -8.22
N PHE A 682 -30.66 9.15 -7.32
CA PHE A 682 -30.95 8.35 -6.16
C PHE A 682 -32.40 8.41 -5.70
N ASN A 683 -32.82 7.35 -5.02
CA ASN A 683 -34.04 7.29 -4.22
C ASN A 683 -33.68 6.66 -2.88
N ASP A 684 -34.01 7.36 -1.79
CA ASP A 684 -33.78 6.89 -0.43
C ASP A 684 -35.13 6.71 0.29
N TYR A 685 -35.25 5.62 1.01
CA TYR A 685 -36.41 5.28 1.84
C TYR A 685 -35.93 4.97 3.24
N GLY A 686 -36.58 5.51 4.26
CA GLY A 686 -36.18 5.27 5.64
C GLY A 686 -37.35 5.37 6.61
N MET A 687 -37.27 4.56 7.64
CA MET A 687 -38.18 4.55 8.76
C MET A 687 -37.41 4.28 10.04
N VAL A 688 -37.71 5.03 11.08
CA VAL A 688 -37.21 4.82 12.43
C VAL A 688 -38.37 4.92 13.39
N TRP A 689 -38.56 3.89 14.24
CA TRP A 689 -39.76 3.82 15.11
C TRP A 689 -39.45 3.16 16.46
N ASP A 690 -40.32 3.39 17.41
CA ASP A 690 -40.28 2.79 18.74
C ASP A 690 -41.56 1.97 19.00
N ASN A 691 -41.42 0.76 19.50
CA ASN A 691 -42.54 -0.12 19.83
C ASN A 691 -43.28 0.27 21.10
N LYS A 692 -42.69 1.13 21.94
CA LYS A 692 -43.29 1.65 23.17
C LYS A 692 -43.75 3.09 22.92
N ASN A 693 -45.02 3.37 23.12
CA ASN A 693 -45.66 4.70 23.01
C ASN A 693 -45.15 5.66 24.13
N THR A 694 -43.89 5.94 24.18
CA THR A 694 -43.27 6.87 25.13
C THR A 694 -43.09 8.27 24.55
N THR A 695 -43.39 8.46 23.25
CA THR A 695 -43.16 9.70 22.52
C THR A 695 -44.48 10.33 22.09
N THR A 696 -44.60 11.64 22.25
CA THR A 696 -45.80 12.39 21.84
C THR A 696 -45.98 12.42 20.32
N PHE A 697 -44.91 12.28 19.57
CA PHE A 697 -44.85 12.21 18.12
C PHE A 697 -44.30 10.85 17.69
N SER A 698 -44.87 9.75 18.17
CA SER A 698 -44.55 8.44 17.66
C SER A 698 -45.00 8.34 16.20
N ASP A 699 -44.08 8.16 15.31
CA ASP A 699 -44.38 8.12 13.89
C ASP A 699 -43.72 6.91 13.25
N GLU A 700 -44.55 5.99 12.83
CA GLU A 700 -44.14 4.77 12.12
C GLU A 700 -44.19 4.96 10.59
N SER A 701 -44.27 6.22 10.12
CA SER A 701 -44.35 6.48 8.69
C SER A 701 -43.00 6.43 7.98
N ILE A 702 -43.03 5.93 6.77
CA ILE A 702 -41.85 5.91 5.88
C ILE A 702 -41.60 7.32 5.39
N ARG A 703 -40.32 7.77 5.52
CA ARG A 703 -39.80 8.94 4.85
C ARG A 703 -39.15 8.50 3.53
N ALA A 704 -39.33 9.29 2.49
CA ALA A 704 -38.75 9.05 1.20
C ALA A 704 -38.21 10.31 0.62
N SER A 705 -37.16 10.18 -0.16
CA SER A 705 -36.56 11.27 -0.95
C SER A 705 -36.03 10.75 -2.26
N TYR A 706 -35.95 11.65 -3.23
CA TYR A 706 -35.26 11.43 -4.50
C TYR A 706 -34.29 12.58 -4.76
N GLY A 707 -33.38 12.39 -5.68
CA GLY A 707 -32.44 13.45 -5.99
C GLY A 707 -31.39 13.08 -7.00
N PHE A 708 -30.48 14.00 -7.16
CA PHE A 708 -29.32 13.83 -8.01
C PHE A 708 -28.06 14.36 -7.33
N GLY A 709 -26.91 13.95 -7.86
CA GLY A 709 -25.62 14.39 -7.32
C GLY A 709 -24.51 14.32 -8.36
N ILE A 710 -23.39 14.95 -8.01
CA ILE A 710 -22.16 14.92 -8.79
C ILE A 710 -21.02 14.55 -7.81
N ASN A 711 -20.33 13.46 -8.11
CA ASN A 711 -19.15 13.02 -7.36
C ASN A 711 -17.90 13.15 -8.24
N TYR A 712 -16.92 13.91 -7.77
CA TYR A 712 -15.62 14.07 -8.41
C TYR A 712 -14.54 13.45 -7.55
N TYR A 713 -13.87 12.41 -8.05
CA TYR A 713 -12.75 11.77 -7.38
C TYR A 713 -11.44 12.52 -7.71
N SER A 714 -11.14 13.55 -6.94
CA SER A 714 -9.99 14.43 -7.15
C SER A 714 -8.72 13.85 -6.52
N PRO A 715 -7.51 14.34 -6.91
CA PRO A 715 -6.24 13.95 -6.27
C PRO A 715 -6.14 14.29 -4.78
N ILE A 716 -6.92 15.28 -4.31
CA ILE A 716 -6.98 15.69 -2.90
C ILE A 716 -8.12 15.00 -2.12
N GLY A 717 -8.79 14.03 -2.74
CA GLY A 717 -9.91 13.31 -2.17
C GLY A 717 -11.21 13.49 -2.95
N PRO A 718 -12.24 12.72 -2.63
CA PRO A 718 -13.54 12.82 -3.27
C PRO A 718 -14.26 14.11 -2.89
N ILE A 719 -14.94 14.70 -3.87
CA ILE A 719 -15.80 15.88 -3.73
C ILE A 719 -17.19 15.50 -4.20
N GLY A 720 -18.18 15.65 -3.35
CA GLY A 720 -19.57 15.31 -3.65
C GLY A 720 -20.52 16.49 -3.46
N PHE A 721 -21.44 16.64 -4.39
CA PHE A 721 -22.58 17.54 -4.30
C PHE A 721 -23.85 16.73 -4.48
N SER A 722 -24.83 16.92 -3.61
CA SER A 722 -26.10 16.21 -3.72
C SER A 722 -27.28 17.14 -3.42
N TRP A 723 -28.32 16.99 -4.23
CA TRP A 723 -29.61 17.67 -4.08
C TRP A 723 -30.68 16.61 -3.84
N GLY A 724 -31.21 16.57 -2.61
CA GLY A 724 -32.24 15.63 -2.18
C GLY A 724 -33.56 16.35 -1.91
N PHE A 725 -34.63 15.84 -2.47
CA PHE A 725 -35.98 16.39 -2.36
C PHE A 725 -36.86 15.38 -1.63
N PRO A 726 -37.38 15.72 -0.44
CA PRO A 726 -38.34 14.88 0.27
C PRO A 726 -39.59 14.59 -0.58
N LEU A 727 -39.96 13.31 -0.68
CA LEU A 727 -41.23 12.83 -1.26
C LEU A 727 -42.28 12.59 -0.21
N SER A 728 -41.84 12.14 0.97
CA SER A 728 -42.67 11.90 2.13
C SER A 728 -41.96 12.40 3.37
N ASP A 729 -42.60 13.35 4.06
CA ASP A 729 -42.09 14.00 5.25
C ASP A 729 -43.23 14.37 6.20
N LYS A 730 -42.89 14.85 7.38
CA LYS A 730 -43.82 15.40 8.38
C LYS A 730 -43.43 16.84 8.73
N ASP A 731 -44.36 17.61 9.26
CA ASP A 731 -44.18 19.06 9.56
C ASP A 731 -43.02 19.32 10.54
N TYR A 732 -42.73 18.37 11.41
CA TYR A 732 -41.63 18.45 12.39
C TYR A 732 -40.30 17.92 11.88
N ASP A 733 -40.23 17.41 10.65
CA ASP A 733 -38.99 16.94 10.05
C ASP A 733 -38.11 18.13 9.65
N ILE A 734 -36.81 18.02 9.89
CA ILE A 734 -35.84 19.02 9.50
C ILE A 734 -35.24 18.63 8.13
N LYS A 735 -35.55 19.44 7.12
CA LYS A 735 -35.14 19.21 5.74
C LYS A 735 -33.81 19.88 5.42
N ARG A 736 -32.97 19.21 4.62
CA ARG A 736 -31.73 19.75 4.08
C ARG A 736 -31.60 19.30 2.62
N MET A 737 -32.10 20.12 1.70
CA MET A 737 -32.17 19.75 0.30
C MET A 737 -30.80 19.71 -0.41
N PHE A 738 -29.84 20.49 0.04
CA PHE A 738 -28.51 20.54 -0.52
C PHE A 738 -27.48 20.07 0.50
N SER A 739 -26.57 19.20 0.06
CA SER A 739 -25.39 18.82 0.81
C SER A 739 -24.17 18.73 -0.11
N PHE A 740 -23.03 19.16 0.43
CA PHE A 740 -21.74 18.94 -0.19
C PHE A 740 -20.75 18.33 0.82
N THR A 741 -19.74 17.64 0.29
CA THR A 741 -18.64 17.11 1.08
C THR A 741 -17.35 17.11 0.23
N ILE A 742 -16.23 17.39 0.91
CA ILE A 742 -14.88 17.35 0.33
C ILE A 742 -14.04 16.46 1.26
N GLY A 743 -13.36 15.46 0.71
CA GLY A 743 -12.47 14.55 1.46
C GLY A 743 -13.13 13.27 1.96
N ASN A 744 -14.45 13.19 2.08
CA ASN A 744 -15.19 11.98 2.43
C ASN A 744 -16.55 11.95 1.74
N LEU A 745 -16.88 10.86 1.01
CA LEU A 745 -18.19 10.65 0.37
C LEU A 745 -19.05 9.60 1.10
N ASN A 746 -18.50 8.92 2.12
CA ASN A 746 -19.17 7.80 2.80
C ASN A 746 -19.75 8.21 4.15
#